data_fcbde8ca5200c347d43621e801c671b8
#
_entry.id   fcbde8ca5200c347d43621e801c671b8
#
_cell.length_a   1.000
_cell.length_b   1.000
_cell.length_c   1.000
_cell.angle_alpha   90.00
_cell.angle_beta   90.00
_cell.angle_gamma   90.00
#
_symmetry.space_group_name_H-M   'P 1'
#
loop_
_entity.id
_entity.type
_entity.pdbx_description
1 polymer ?
#
loop_
_entity_poly.entity_id
_entity_poly.type
_entity_poly.pdbx_seq_one_letter_code
_entity_poly.pdbx_strand_id
1 'polypeptide(L)'
;MKGLLNKILNWYFSRNALPYWLVFIMDCLICYFSGLFVFWLYYNGAVTLGNIMILSKTIFVYMVFNLIGFRVFRTYSGVLRYSSFVDLQRVGLAMGLSCIIALILHYPIYYMDLQFVRLQGRQIIAMYVMATILMWAMRVLVKTLYDVVFSSDKGIRTLIYGVKDGGVGLAKNIRNDKNSKFQLKGFISHEPTFSGKILMGVKVYEVNKKLPEVLKDLNIGAVLVSPLQNELFRDNQELQDMLIEAGVKIYMASETKEWSKDSDFGSMQLKEISIEDLLPRNAIEVDMQKVGEMLTGKKILLTGSAGSIGSEILRQISDYHPKELMLIDIAETPQHDIRLMMQRQWPEIMTTTIVGSITNRARMECVFQRFQPDYVFHAAAYKHVPMMENNPSESIHNNVYGTKVIADLAVKYGVKKFVMLSTDKAVNPTNVMGCSKRICEIYVQSLDKAIKDGKVKGLTQFVTTRFGNVLGSNGSVIPLFERQIKAGGPVTVTDPNIIRFFMLIPEACKLVLEAGTHGKGGEIFIFDMGKPVRIADLAKRMIRMSGAKNVEIKYTGLRPGEKLYEEVLSNEENTKPSFHEKIRIACVREYDYEQVEKDVDQLMDIAGTYDDMAIVAKMKEMVPEYVSNNSVFASLDKAPKA
;
A
#
# COMPACT_ATOMS: atom_id res chain seq x y z
N MET A 1 -38.33 30.49 9.13
CA MET A 1 -37.15 31.26 8.65
C MET A 1 -35.98 30.37 8.21
N LYS A 2 -35.53 29.38 9.00
CA LYS A 2 -34.42 28.46 8.58
C LYS A 2 -34.66 27.72 7.25
N GLY A 3 -35.89 27.30 6.96
CA GLY A 3 -36.22 26.54 5.73
C GLY A 3 -36.19 27.37 4.44
N LEU A 4 -36.53 28.67 4.51
CA LEU A 4 -36.51 29.58 3.38
C LEU A 4 -35.06 30.01 3.07
N LEU A 5 -34.30 30.29 4.13
CA LEU A 5 -32.86 30.61 4.02
C LEU A 5 -32.07 29.46 3.39
N ASN A 6 -32.30 28.22 3.83
CA ASN A 6 -31.67 27.04 3.25
C ASN A 6 -32.08 26.79 1.78
N LYS A 7 -33.32 27.09 1.38
CA LYS A 7 -33.74 27.00 -0.04
C LYS A 7 -33.04 28.03 -0.91
N ILE A 8 -32.91 29.27 -0.42
CA ILE A 8 -32.21 30.36 -1.13
C ILE A 8 -30.71 30.05 -1.23
N LEU A 9 -30.10 29.62 -0.13
CA LEU A 9 -28.67 29.26 -0.11
C LEU A 9 -28.38 28.03 -1.01
N ASN A 10 -29.21 27.00 -0.98
CA ASN A 10 -29.07 25.84 -1.86
C ASN A 10 -29.24 26.23 -3.33
N TRP A 11 -30.22 27.10 -3.65
CA TRP A 11 -30.43 27.59 -5.02
C TRP A 11 -29.22 28.40 -5.50
N TYR A 12 -28.68 29.29 -4.62
CA TYR A 12 -27.54 30.13 -4.93
C TYR A 12 -26.26 29.30 -5.15
N PHE A 13 -26.00 28.34 -4.28
CA PHE A 13 -24.76 27.54 -4.33
C PHE A 13 -24.83 26.33 -5.29
N SER A 14 -26.00 25.94 -5.77
CA SER A 14 -26.15 24.87 -6.77
C SER A 14 -25.71 25.27 -8.19
N ARG A 15 -25.62 26.56 -8.48
CA ARG A 15 -25.11 27.07 -9.75
C ARG A 15 -23.57 27.02 -9.80
N ASN A 16 -23.01 26.67 -10.96
CA ASN A 16 -21.58 26.41 -11.13
C ASN A 16 -20.65 27.56 -10.74
N ALA A 17 -21.01 28.81 -11.00
CA ALA A 17 -20.36 30.03 -10.49
C ALA A 17 -21.32 31.22 -10.65
N LEU A 18 -21.18 32.25 -9.79
CA LEU A 18 -21.83 33.53 -10.06
C LEU A 18 -21.18 34.17 -11.29
N PRO A 19 -21.98 34.77 -12.18
CA PRO A 19 -21.43 35.56 -13.26
C PRO A 19 -20.55 36.69 -12.71
N TYR A 20 -19.41 36.93 -13.33
CA TYR A 20 -18.45 37.96 -12.92
C TYR A 20 -19.06 39.36 -12.83
N TRP A 21 -20.05 39.67 -13.67
CA TRP A 21 -20.75 40.95 -13.66
C TRP A 21 -21.58 41.15 -12.38
N LEU A 22 -22.11 40.10 -11.77
CA LEU A 22 -22.85 40.18 -10.50
C LEU A 22 -21.93 40.52 -9.33
N VAL A 23 -20.74 39.93 -9.28
CA VAL A 23 -19.70 40.24 -8.29
C VAL A 23 -19.28 41.70 -8.42
N PHE A 24 -19.09 42.14 -9.66
CA PHE A 24 -18.74 43.52 -9.97
C PHE A 24 -19.83 44.52 -9.52
N ILE A 25 -21.12 44.23 -9.82
CA ILE A 25 -22.23 45.07 -9.32
C ILE A 25 -22.29 45.09 -7.81
N MET A 26 -22.09 43.97 -7.12
CA MET A 26 -22.05 43.93 -5.66
C MET A 26 -20.91 44.81 -5.12
N ASP A 27 -19.70 44.73 -5.68
CA ASP A 27 -18.59 45.55 -5.28
C ASP A 27 -18.87 47.05 -5.50
N CYS A 28 -19.52 47.42 -6.62
CA CYS A 28 -19.97 48.79 -6.88
C CYS A 28 -21.02 49.25 -5.88
N LEU A 29 -22.02 48.42 -5.54
CA LEU A 29 -23.02 48.78 -4.54
C LEU A 29 -22.40 48.96 -3.14
N ILE A 30 -21.43 48.14 -2.76
CA ILE A 30 -20.69 48.31 -1.50
C ILE A 30 -19.99 49.66 -1.48
N CYS A 31 -19.31 50.07 -2.58
CA CYS A 31 -18.68 51.37 -2.70
C CYS A 31 -19.68 52.53 -2.55
N TYR A 32 -20.83 52.42 -3.26
CA TYR A 32 -21.88 53.41 -3.23
C TYR A 32 -22.45 53.61 -1.82
N PHE A 33 -22.87 52.51 -1.16
CA PHE A 33 -23.41 52.59 0.19
C PHE A 33 -22.37 53.01 1.24
N SER A 34 -21.11 52.63 1.05
CA SER A 34 -20.01 53.11 1.92
C SER A 34 -19.85 54.64 1.85
N GLY A 35 -19.97 55.22 0.65
CA GLY A 35 -19.92 56.66 0.47
C GLY A 35 -21.07 57.39 1.15
N LEU A 36 -22.32 56.89 0.98
CA LEU A 36 -23.48 57.43 1.67
C LEU A 36 -23.35 57.32 3.20
N PHE A 37 -22.90 56.19 3.70
CA PHE A 37 -22.78 55.91 5.13
C PHE A 37 -21.71 56.78 5.77
N VAL A 38 -20.54 56.96 5.14
CA VAL A 38 -19.48 57.83 5.64
C VAL A 38 -19.94 59.27 5.66
N PHE A 39 -20.63 59.76 4.63
CA PHE A 39 -21.18 61.11 4.65
C PHE A 39 -22.20 61.31 5.78
N TRP A 40 -23.09 60.33 5.99
CA TRP A 40 -24.04 60.32 7.08
C TRP A 40 -23.36 60.40 8.47
N LEU A 41 -22.25 59.69 8.65
CA LEU A 41 -21.46 59.78 9.91
C LEU A 41 -20.87 61.16 10.19
N TYR A 42 -20.52 61.91 9.14
CA TYR A 42 -19.93 63.23 9.28
C TYR A 42 -20.96 64.36 9.42
N TYR A 43 -22.15 64.23 8.82
CA TYR A 43 -23.10 65.34 8.68
C TYR A 43 -24.50 65.07 9.25
N ASN A 44 -24.79 63.97 9.82
CA ASN A 44 -26.08 63.43 10.29
C ASN A 44 -27.09 63.10 9.16
N GLY A 45 -28.22 62.42 9.55
CA GLY A 45 -29.17 61.89 8.58
C GLY A 45 -29.96 62.92 7.78
N ALA A 46 -30.37 64.02 8.40
CA ALA A 46 -31.19 65.05 7.74
C ALA A 46 -30.44 65.75 6.62
N VAL A 47 -29.17 66.10 6.84
CA VAL A 47 -28.30 66.73 5.82
C VAL A 47 -27.99 65.75 4.69
N THR A 48 -27.81 64.49 5.03
CA THR A 48 -27.54 63.43 4.02
C THR A 48 -28.75 63.22 3.12
N LEU A 49 -29.95 63.10 3.68
CA LEU A 49 -31.18 62.94 2.91
C LEU A 49 -31.51 64.15 2.05
N GLY A 50 -31.30 65.38 2.57
CA GLY A 50 -31.52 66.63 1.82
C GLY A 50 -30.59 66.77 0.60
N ASN A 51 -29.40 66.18 0.65
CA ASN A 51 -28.40 66.27 -0.43
C ASN A 51 -28.22 64.95 -1.22
N ILE A 52 -29.09 63.98 -1.06
CA ILE A 52 -28.88 62.62 -1.56
C ILE A 52 -28.64 62.54 -3.07
N MET A 53 -29.33 63.36 -3.84
CA MET A 53 -29.17 63.39 -5.30
C MET A 53 -27.79 63.94 -5.73
N ILE A 54 -27.33 65.03 -5.09
CA ILE A 54 -26.05 65.67 -5.42
C ILE A 54 -24.92 64.78 -4.89
N LEU A 55 -25.09 64.20 -3.70
CA LEU A 55 -24.16 63.27 -3.10
C LEU A 55 -24.00 61.99 -3.93
N SER A 56 -25.10 61.42 -4.44
CA SER A 56 -25.06 60.29 -5.34
C SER A 56 -24.27 60.57 -6.61
N LYS A 57 -24.47 61.72 -7.25
CA LYS A 57 -23.69 62.15 -8.43
C LYS A 57 -22.19 62.23 -8.05
N THR A 58 -21.88 62.78 -6.90
CA THR A 58 -20.49 62.89 -6.40
C THR A 58 -19.87 61.49 -6.20
N ILE A 59 -20.56 60.59 -5.54
CA ILE A 59 -20.07 59.22 -5.32
C ILE A 59 -19.89 58.49 -6.66
N PHE A 60 -20.77 58.65 -7.63
CA PHE A 60 -20.62 58.06 -8.97
C PHE A 60 -19.33 58.53 -9.67
N VAL A 61 -18.94 59.79 -9.54
CA VAL A 61 -17.65 60.26 -10.08
C VAL A 61 -16.47 59.51 -9.41
N TYR A 62 -16.49 59.36 -8.08
CA TYR A 62 -15.44 58.62 -7.39
C TYR A 62 -15.48 57.09 -7.71
N MET A 63 -16.66 56.55 -8.02
CA MET A 63 -16.77 55.15 -8.48
C MET A 63 -16.07 54.91 -9.82
N VAL A 64 -15.96 55.89 -10.70
CA VAL A 64 -15.18 55.74 -11.93
C VAL A 64 -13.73 55.37 -11.64
N PHE A 65 -13.14 55.90 -10.57
CA PHE A 65 -11.78 55.55 -10.15
C PHE A 65 -11.70 54.09 -9.64
N ASN A 66 -12.77 53.60 -8.99
CA ASN A 66 -12.85 52.20 -8.57
C ASN A 66 -12.90 51.25 -9.77
N LEU A 67 -13.54 51.62 -10.88
CA LEU A 67 -13.56 50.85 -12.11
C LEU A 67 -12.15 50.59 -12.65
N ILE A 68 -11.26 51.63 -12.55
CA ILE A 68 -9.85 51.51 -12.95
C ILE A 68 -9.16 50.45 -12.07
N GLY A 69 -9.25 50.61 -10.73
CA GLY A 69 -8.66 49.66 -9.77
C GLY A 69 -9.18 48.24 -9.97
N PHE A 70 -10.50 48.06 -10.11
CA PHE A 70 -11.12 46.76 -10.34
C PHE A 70 -10.66 46.11 -11.66
N ARG A 71 -10.48 46.89 -12.73
CA ARG A 71 -9.98 46.41 -14.02
C ARG A 71 -8.53 45.97 -13.96
N VAL A 72 -7.67 46.74 -13.29
CA VAL A 72 -6.23 46.47 -13.16
C VAL A 72 -6.01 45.18 -12.36
N PHE A 73 -6.63 45.06 -11.19
CA PHE A 73 -6.43 43.94 -10.28
C PHE A 73 -7.43 42.79 -10.48
N ARG A 74 -8.38 42.88 -11.43
CA ARG A 74 -9.37 41.90 -11.78
C ARG A 74 -10.13 41.33 -10.56
N THR A 75 -10.57 42.18 -9.63
CA THR A 75 -11.21 41.80 -8.37
C THR A 75 -12.46 40.96 -8.53
N TYR A 76 -13.14 41.08 -9.66
CA TYR A 76 -14.37 40.37 -10.03
C TYR A 76 -14.15 38.98 -10.66
N SER A 77 -12.91 38.61 -10.99
CA SER A 77 -12.60 37.33 -11.67
C SER A 77 -12.59 36.12 -10.74
N GLY A 78 -12.56 36.33 -9.42
CA GLY A 78 -12.54 35.26 -8.42
C GLY A 78 -13.91 34.67 -8.16
N VAL A 79 -13.97 33.35 -7.86
CA VAL A 79 -15.19 32.70 -7.41
C VAL A 79 -15.36 32.93 -5.92
N LEU A 80 -16.35 33.74 -5.50
CA LEU A 80 -16.54 34.22 -4.13
C LEU A 80 -16.50 33.11 -3.06
N ARG A 81 -17.10 31.95 -3.37
CA ARG A 81 -17.13 30.79 -2.45
C ARG A 81 -15.77 30.15 -2.18
N TYR A 82 -14.77 30.41 -3.05
CA TYR A 82 -13.39 29.91 -2.90
C TYR A 82 -12.39 31.04 -2.63
N SER A 83 -12.90 32.21 -2.20
CA SER A 83 -12.04 33.37 -1.94
C SER A 83 -10.85 33.02 -1.05
N SER A 84 -9.67 33.34 -1.55
CA SER A 84 -8.38 33.11 -0.91
C SER A 84 -7.84 34.43 -0.30
N PHE A 85 -6.78 34.32 0.49
CA PHE A 85 -6.05 35.50 0.97
C PHE A 85 -5.57 36.40 -0.20
N VAL A 86 -5.21 35.78 -1.33
CA VAL A 86 -4.79 36.49 -2.55
C VAL A 86 -5.93 37.36 -3.11
N ASP A 87 -7.18 36.90 -3.04
CA ASP A 87 -8.33 37.69 -3.53
C ASP A 87 -8.60 38.90 -2.61
N LEU A 88 -8.43 38.74 -1.29
CA LEU A 88 -8.52 39.84 -0.35
C LEU A 88 -7.40 40.89 -0.62
N GLN A 89 -6.19 40.41 -0.89
CA GLN A 89 -5.04 41.25 -1.26
C GLN A 89 -5.31 42.04 -2.54
N ARG A 90 -5.89 41.40 -3.59
CA ARG A 90 -6.28 42.08 -4.84
C ARG A 90 -7.29 43.19 -4.60
N VAL A 91 -8.29 42.95 -3.74
CA VAL A 91 -9.27 43.99 -3.37
C VAL A 91 -8.59 45.14 -2.65
N GLY A 92 -7.73 44.86 -1.68
CA GLY A 92 -6.98 45.88 -0.96
C GLY A 92 -6.11 46.77 -1.87
N LEU A 93 -5.39 46.13 -2.81
CA LEU A 93 -4.56 46.85 -3.78
C LEU A 93 -5.41 47.66 -4.78
N ALA A 94 -6.54 47.13 -5.24
CA ALA A 94 -7.45 47.82 -6.12
C ALA A 94 -8.03 49.07 -5.47
N MET A 95 -8.51 48.96 -4.22
CA MET A 95 -9.09 50.08 -3.48
C MET A 95 -8.04 51.07 -3.07
N GLY A 96 -6.82 50.61 -2.74
CA GLY A 96 -5.67 51.48 -2.44
C GLY A 96 -5.29 52.35 -3.65
N LEU A 97 -5.15 51.73 -4.84
CA LEU A 97 -4.88 52.47 -6.08
C LEU A 97 -6.00 53.47 -6.40
N SER A 98 -7.25 53.04 -6.28
CA SER A 98 -8.42 53.90 -6.53
C SER A 98 -8.46 55.08 -5.56
N CYS A 99 -8.13 54.87 -4.30
CA CYS A 99 -8.05 55.92 -3.28
C CYS A 99 -6.96 56.95 -3.62
N ILE A 100 -5.78 56.49 -4.05
CA ILE A 100 -4.67 57.37 -4.45
C ILE A 100 -5.09 58.25 -5.65
N ILE A 101 -5.68 57.60 -6.68
CA ILE A 101 -6.19 58.35 -7.85
C ILE A 101 -7.25 59.36 -7.43
N ALA A 102 -8.19 58.95 -6.58
CA ALA A 102 -9.25 59.83 -6.07
C ALA A 102 -8.70 61.04 -5.29
N LEU A 103 -7.66 60.85 -4.47
CA LEU A 103 -7.02 61.94 -3.71
C LEU A 103 -6.25 62.90 -4.63
N ILE A 104 -5.55 62.37 -5.64
CA ILE A 104 -4.82 63.22 -6.62
C ILE A 104 -5.81 64.08 -7.42
N LEU A 105 -6.90 63.47 -7.90
CA LEU A 105 -7.91 64.14 -8.71
C LEU A 105 -8.92 64.93 -7.88
N HIS A 106 -8.90 64.80 -6.56
CA HIS A 106 -9.78 65.52 -5.66
C HIS A 106 -9.62 67.03 -5.78
N TYR A 107 -8.38 67.57 -5.81
CA TYR A 107 -8.12 68.98 -5.92
C TYR A 107 -8.67 69.60 -7.20
N PRO A 108 -8.41 69.09 -8.42
CA PRO A 108 -9.06 69.55 -9.63
C PRO A 108 -10.58 69.55 -9.54
N ILE A 109 -11.18 68.45 -9.06
CA ILE A 109 -12.65 68.29 -8.93
C ILE A 109 -13.22 69.32 -7.93
N TYR A 110 -12.51 69.59 -6.85
CA TYR A 110 -12.90 70.53 -5.79
C TYR A 110 -12.98 71.97 -6.30
N TYR A 111 -12.07 72.38 -7.20
CA TYR A 111 -12.04 73.72 -7.78
C TYR A 111 -12.87 73.94 -9.03
N MET A 112 -13.31 72.84 -9.67
CA MET A 112 -14.30 72.92 -10.76
C MET A 112 -15.66 73.25 -10.16
N ASP A 113 -16.32 74.26 -10.68
CA ASP A 113 -17.64 74.75 -10.18
C ASP A 113 -18.76 73.83 -10.70
N LEU A 114 -18.60 72.54 -10.43
CA LEU A 114 -19.55 71.49 -10.72
C LEU A 114 -20.52 71.40 -9.53
N GLN A 115 -21.80 71.17 -9.79
CA GLN A 115 -22.84 70.98 -8.76
C GLN A 115 -22.64 69.64 -8.04
N PHE A 116 -21.49 69.49 -7.32
CA PHE A 116 -21.11 68.33 -6.51
C PHE A 116 -21.00 68.70 -5.04
N VAL A 117 -21.23 67.71 -4.16
CA VAL A 117 -20.94 67.87 -2.76
C VAL A 117 -19.42 67.89 -2.57
N ARG A 118 -18.91 68.92 -1.93
CA ARG A 118 -17.48 69.08 -1.66
C ARG A 118 -17.07 68.16 -0.52
N LEU A 119 -16.52 66.98 -0.86
CA LEU A 119 -15.99 66.01 0.11
C LEU A 119 -14.61 66.49 0.60
N GLN A 120 -14.32 66.25 1.88
CA GLN A 120 -12.96 66.49 2.43
C GLN A 120 -12.10 65.26 2.18
N GLY A 121 -10.77 65.42 2.03
CA GLY A 121 -9.86 64.30 1.80
C GLY A 121 -9.99 63.16 2.82
N ARG A 122 -10.21 63.51 4.11
CA ARG A 122 -10.47 62.51 5.18
C ARG A 122 -11.74 61.68 4.96
N GLN A 123 -12.75 62.27 4.35
CA GLN A 123 -14.01 61.56 4.03
C GLN A 123 -13.81 60.59 2.85
N ILE A 124 -13.00 60.99 1.87
CA ILE A 124 -12.62 60.11 0.74
C ILE A 124 -11.86 58.91 1.27
N ILE A 125 -10.82 59.11 2.10
CA ILE A 125 -10.07 57.98 2.71
C ILE A 125 -11.01 57.06 3.50
N ALA A 126 -11.87 57.66 4.37
CA ALA A 126 -12.82 56.87 5.17
C ALA A 126 -13.78 56.03 4.29
N MET A 127 -14.28 56.58 3.16
CA MET A 127 -15.13 55.87 2.20
C MET A 127 -14.42 54.66 1.58
N TYR A 128 -13.16 54.84 1.14
CA TYR A 128 -12.38 53.74 0.56
C TYR A 128 -12.01 52.66 1.57
N VAL A 129 -11.62 53.04 2.78
CA VAL A 129 -11.33 52.12 3.88
C VAL A 129 -12.58 51.30 4.26
N MET A 130 -13.72 51.98 4.45
CA MET A 130 -14.98 51.34 4.77
C MET A 130 -15.41 50.36 3.66
N ALA A 131 -15.33 50.75 2.39
CA ALA A 131 -15.65 49.87 1.26
C ALA A 131 -14.74 48.65 1.22
N THR A 132 -13.45 48.81 1.47
CA THR A 132 -12.49 47.69 1.52
C THR A 132 -12.86 46.67 2.61
N ILE A 133 -13.15 47.15 3.82
CA ILE A 133 -13.55 46.31 4.96
C ILE A 133 -14.85 45.57 4.63
N LEU A 134 -15.84 46.24 4.07
CA LEU A 134 -17.12 45.61 3.70
C LEU A 134 -16.97 44.57 2.58
N MET A 135 -16.12 44.84 1.58
CA MET A 135 -15.81 43.86 0.52
C MET A 135 -15.10 42.62 1.08
N TRP A 136 -14.17 42.79 2.01
CA TRP A 136 -13.51 41.70 2.70
C TRP A 136 -14.52 40.88 3.54
N ALA A 137 -15.31 41.60 4.35
CA ALA A 137 -16.35 40.95 5.19
C ALA A 137 -17.34 40.15 4.35
N MET A 138 -17.78 40.68 3.20
CA MET A 138 -18.69 39.98 2.30
C MET A 138 -18.02 38.70 1.73
N ARG A 139 -16.78 38.75 1.28
CA ARG A 139 -16.07 37.57 0.76
C ARG A 139 -15.87 36.50 1.83
N VAL A 140 -15.48 36.89 3.04
CA VAL A 140 -15.36 35.97 4.18
C VAL A 140 -16.72 35.38 4.54
N LEU A 141 -17.78 36.19 4.61
CA LEU A 141 -19.14 35.75 4.93
C LEU A 141 -19.64 34.70 3.92
N VAL A 142 -19.53 34.99 2.61
CA VAL A 142 -19.97 34.06 1.56
C VAL A 142 -19.21 32.74 1.65
N LYS A 143 -17.89 32.76 1.87
CA LYS A 143 -17.07 31.58 2.07
C LYS A 143 -17.53 30.78 3.30
N THR A 144 -17.69 31.43 4.44
CA THR A 144 -18.12 30.80 5.69
C THR A 144 -19.52 30.16 5.56
N LEU A 145 -20.47 30.87 4.92
CA LEU A 145 -21.80 30.33 4.65
C LEU A 145 -21.73 29.12 3.69
N TYR A 146 -20.88 29.16 2.70
CA TYR A 146 -20.67 28.02 1.79
C TYR A 146 -20.11 26.82 2.56
N ASP A 147 -19.09 27.04 3.37
CA ASP A 147 -18.45 25.98 4.19
C ASP A 147 -19.44 25.36 5.20
N VAL A 148 -20.35 26.18 5.78
CA VAL A 148 -21.39 25.70 6.72
C VAL A 148 -22.52 24.94 6.02
N VAL A 149 -22.98 25.42 4.86
CA VAL A 149 -24.12 24.81 4.12
C VAL A 149 -23.71 23.53 3.39
N PHE A 150 -22.48 23.48 2.92
CA PHE A 150 -21.95 22.32 2.19
C PHE A 150 -20.99 21.44 2.99
N SER A 151 -20.77 21.69 4.28
CA SER A 151 -20.22 20.68 5.17
C SER A 151 -21.21 19.52 5.21
N SER A 152 -20.93 18.49 4.40
CA SER A 152 -21.75 17.29 4.31
C SER A 152 -21.81 16.64 5.69
N ASP A 153 -22.97 16.70 6.35
CA ASP A 153 -23.24 15.90 7.56
C ASP A 153 -23.42 14.40 7.23
N LYS A 154 -23.27 14.04 5.94
CA LYS A 154 -23.43 12.69 5.40
C LYS A 154 -22.06 12.08 5.12
N GLY A 155 -21.44 11.49 6.12
CA GLY A 155 -20.16 10.78 5.94
C GLY A 155 -19.76 10.06 7.22
N ILE A 156 -18.83 9.11 7.09
CA ILE A 156 -18.22 8.41 8.24
C ILE A 156 -17.39 9.44 9.02
N ARG A 157 -17.73 9.66 10.29
CA ARG A 157 -16.97 10.55 11.18
C ARG A 157 -15.56 10.03 11.33
N THR A 158 -14.57 10.87 11.03
CA THR A 158 -13.20 10.42 10.79
C THR A 158 -12.19 11.28 11.51
N LEU A 159 -11.17 10.66 12.10
CA LEU A 159 -9.93 11.30 12.54
C LEU A 159 -8.81 10.98 11.55
N ILE A 160 -7.84 11.90 11.43
CA ILE A 160 -6.62 11.68 10.63
C ILE A 160 -5.45 11.47 11.58
N TYR A 161 -4.75 10.36 11.44
CA TYR A 161 -3.49 10.10 12.12
C TYR A 161 -2.32 10.76 11.38
N GLY A 162 -1.73 11.79 12.02
CA GLY A 162 -0.66 12.63 11.47
C GLY A 162 -1.08 14.09 11.26
N VAL A 163 -0.28 15.02 11.78
CA VAL A 163 -0.56 16.48 11.82
C VAL A 163 0.30 17.30 10.87
N LYS A 164 1.31 16.68 10.20
CA LYS A 164 2.21 17.34 9.25
C LYS A 164 1.61 17.32 7.83
N ASP A 165 2.38 17.70 6.84
CA ASP A 165 1.95 17.94 5.46
C ASP A 165 1.04 16.85 4.86
N GLY A 166 1.37 15.58 5.08
CA GLY A 166 0.54 14.47 4.59
C GLY A 166 -0.86 14.44 5.21
N GLY A 167 -0.98 14.70 6.53
CA GLY A 167 -2.26 14.76 7.23
C GLY A 167 -3.09 15.98 6.82
N VAL A 168 -2.43 17.13 6.65
CA VAL A 168 -3.06 18.37 6.15
C VAL A 168 -3.53 18.18 4.71
N GLY A 169 -2.75 17.49 3.87
CA GLY A 169 -3.12 17.14 2.50
C GLY A 169 -4.39 16.28 2.44
N LEU A 170 -4.45 15.21 3.24
CA LEU A 170 -5.65 14.36 3.38
C LEU A 170 -6.87 15.17 3.82
N ALA A 171 -6.72 16.02 4.82
CA ALA A 171 -7.80 16.86 5.33
C ALA A 171 -8.35 17.82 4.25
N LYS A 172 -7.46 18.42 3.45
CA LYS A 172 -7.85 19.27 2.31
C LYS A 172 -8.62 18.48 1.26
N ASN A 173 -8.16 17.27 0.91
CA ASN A 173 -8.83 16.42 -0.07
C ASN A 173 -10.24 16.03 0.40
N ILE A 174 -10.40 15.59 1.66
CA ILE A 174 -11.72 15.27 2.23
C ILE A 174 -12.68 16.46 2.18
N ARG A 175 -12.19 17.68 2.46
CA ARG A 175 -13.02 18.88 2.46
C ARG A 175 -13.38 19.36 1.06
N ASN A 176 -12.50 19.16 0.09
CA ASN A 176 -12.70 19.59 -1.30
C ASN A 176 -13.56 18.60 -2.09
N ASP A 177 -13.58 17.34 -1.70
CA ASP A 177 -14.40 16.32 -2.35
C ASP A 177 -15.84 16.34 -1.82
N LYS A 178 -16.77 16.85 -2.65
CA LYS A 178 -18.20 16.91 -2.34
C LYS A 178 -18.85 15.55 -2.13
N ASN A 179 -18.28 14.49 -2.69
CA ASN A 179 -18.75 13.12 -2.60
C ASN A 179 -17.94 12.29 -1.60
N SER A 180 -17.13 12.92 -0.76
CA SER A 180 -16.31 12.23 0.22
C SER A 180 -17.16 11.35 1.13
N LYS A 181 -16.75 10.09 1.26
CA LYS A 181 -17.31 9.15 2.23
C LYS A 181 -16.97 9.50 3.68
N PHE A 182 -16.04 10.44 3.90
CA PHE A 182 -15.46 10.76 5.20
C PHE A 182 -15.82 12.18 5.63
N GLN A 183 -16.08 12.33 6.94
CA GLN A 183 -16.30 13.61 7.60
C GLN A 183 -15.21 13.88 8.63
N LEU A 184 -14.33 14.85 8.39
CA LEU A 184 -13.24 15.18 9.29
C LEU A 184 -13.75 15.76 10.62
N LYS A 185 -13.40 15.11 11.74
CA LYS A 185 -13.74 15.55 13.12
C LYS A 185 -12.52 15.93 13.94
N GLY A 186 -11.31 15.54 13.53
CA GLY A 186 -10.07 15.88 14.23
C GLY A 186 -8.87 15.17 13.67
N PHE A 187 -7.75 15.38 14.36
CA PHE A 187 -6.47 14.72 14.09
C PHE A 187 -6.01 13.95 15.31
N ILE A 188 -5.16 12.95 15.09
CA ILE A 188 -4.47 12.19 16.14
C ILE A 188 -2.97 12.38 15.96
N SER A 189 -2.23 12.63 17.05
CA SER A 189 -0.77 12.78 17.04
C SER A 189 -0.13 12.13 18.26
N HIS A 190 1.08 11.60 18.07
CA HIS A 190 1.97 11.21 19.17
C HIS A 190 2.76 12.40 19.74
N GLU A 191 2.86 13.49 19.00
CA GLU A 191 3.63 14.66 19.43
C GLU A 191 2.83 15.49 20.45
N PRO A 192 3.25 15.56 21.72
CA PRO A 192 2.53 16.32 22.76
C PRO A 192 2.36 17.79 22.43
N THR A 193 3.29 18.33 21.64
CA THR A 193 3.30 19.75 21.21
C THR A 193 2.07 20.16 20.42
N PHE A 194 1.38 19.24 19.78
CA PHE A 194 0.16 19.48 19.02
C PHE A 194 -1.13 19.12 19.79
N SER A 195 -1.02 18.46 20.94
CA SER A 195 -2.16 18.06 21.75
C SER A 195 -3.03 19.25 22.15
N GLY A 196 -4.35 19.13 21.94
CA GLY A 196 -5.33 20.16 22.26
C GLY A 196 -5.37 21.37 21.31
N LYS A 197 -4.43 21.50 20.37
CA LYS A 197 -4.43 22.58 19.38
C LYS A 197 -5.52 22.37 18.32
N ILE A 198 -5.88 23.47 17.66
CA ILE A 198 -6.82 23.46 16.54
C ILE A 198 -6.03 23.50 15.23
N LEU A 199 -6.18 22.49 14.40
CA LEU A 199 -5.59 22.40 13.08
C LEU A 199 -6.72 22.34 12.04
N MET A 200 -6.70 23.23 11.06
CA MET A 200 -7.76 23.34 10.05
C MET A 200 -9.19 23.40 10.65
N GLY A 201 -9.36 24.08 11.80
CA GLY A 201 -10.67 24.23 12.45
C GLY A 201 -11.19 23.01 13.20
N VAL A 202 -10.40 21.94 13.36
CA VAL A 202 -10.71 20.75 14.17
C VAL A 202 -9.59 20.50 15.18
N LYS A 203 -9.95 19.82 16.29
CA LYS A 203 -9.04 19.57 17.41
C LYS A 203 -8.05 18.44 17.10
N VAL A 204 -6.82 18.57 17.62
CA VAL A 204 -5.81 17.50 17.62
C VAL A 204 -5.89 16.75 18.96
N TYR A 205 -5.99 15.43 18.89
CA TYR A 205 -6.05 14.52 20.03
C TYR A 205 -4.71 13.77 20.15
N GLU A 206 -4.32 13.50 21.37
CA GLU A 206 -3.10 12.76 21.67
C GLU A 206 -3.37 11.25 21.71
N VAL A 207 -2.39 10.46 21.28
CA VAL A 207 -2.41 8.99 21.45
C VAL A 207 -2.12 8.66 22.91
N ASN A 208 -3.16 8.44 23.69
CA ASN A 208 -3.07 8.06 25.09
C ASN A 208 -4.26 7.16 25.51
N LYS A 209 -4.26 6.70 26.74
CA LYS A 209 -5.32 5.82 27.30
C LYS A 209 -6.74 6.41 27.26
N LYS A 210 -6.88 7.73 27.03
CA LYS A 210 -8.19 8.41 26.89
C LYS A 210 -8.70 8.44 25.45
N LEU A 211 -7.89 8.04 24.48
CA LEU A 211 -8.27 8.05 23.07
C LEU A 211 -9.54 7.23 22.79
N PRO A 212 -9.76 6.02 23.36
CA PRO A 212 -11.00 5.26 23.17
C PRO A 212 -12.26 6.01 23.60
N GLU A 213 -12.20 6.80 24.68
CA GLU A 213 -13.33 7.64 25.14
C GLU A 213 -13.65 8.72 24.10
N VAL A 214 -12.60 9.38 23.57
CA VAL A 214 -12.75 10.40 22.50
C VAL A 214 -13.36 9.79 21.23
N LEU A 215 -12.94 8.60 20.84
CA LEU A 215 -13.49 7.89 19.67
C LEU A 215 -14.98 7.62 19.84
N LYS A 216 -15.39 7.22 21.03
CA LYS A 216 -16.79 6.94 21.38
C LYS A 216 -17.62 8.22 21.46
N ASP A 217 -17.15 9.26 22.15
CA ASP A 217 -17.85 10.53 22.35
C ASP A 217 -18.11 11.25 21.02
N LEU A 218 -17.13 11.22 20.13
CA LEU A 218 -17.25 11.80 18.79
C LEU A 218 -17.97 10.88 17.81
N ASN A 219 -18.30 9.64 18.21
CA ASN A 219 -18.85 8.59 17.34
C ASN A 219 -18.02 8.42 16.06
N ILE A 220 -16.72 8.20 16.24
CA ILE A 220 -15.75 8.03 15.13
C ILE A 220 -15.94 6.64 14.53
N GLY A 221 -16.19 6.59 13.22
CA GLY A 221 -16.32 5.34 12.47
C GLY A 221 -15.07 4.98 11.67
N ALA A 222 -14.16 5.94 11.45
CA ALA A 222 -12.93 5.68 10.68
C ALA A 222 -11.73 6.50 11.18
N VAL A 223 -10.54 5.95 10.98
CA VAL A 223 -9.26 6.67 11.10
C VAL A 223 -8.50 6.55 9.78
N LEU A 224 -8.02 7.67 9.25
CA LEU A 224 -7.21 7.72 8.05
C LEU A 224 -5.75 7.92 8.45
N VAL A 225 -4.88 7.03 8.03
CA VAL A 225 -3.45 7.12 8.28
C VAL A 225 -2.80 7.96 7.18
N SER A 226 -2.08 9.00 7.58
CA SER A 226 -1.30 9.84 6.65
C SER A 226 -0.18 9.02 6.01
N PRO A 227 0.12 9.16 4.71
CA PRO A 227 1.18 8.40 4.04
C PRO A 227 2.54 8.46 4.76
N LEU A 228 2.91 9.64 5.26
CA LEU A 228 4.16 9.86 5.99
C LEU A 228 4.19 9.22 7.40
N GLN A 229 3.08 8.66 7.86
CA GLN A 229 2.96 8.02 9.17
C GLN A 229 2.69 6.51 9.06
N ASN A 230 2.71 5.94 7.85
CA ASN A 230 2.40 4.53 7.63
C ASN A 230 3.33 3.60 8.44
N GLU A 231 4.64 3.85 8.43
CA GLU A 231 5.61 3.04 9.17
C GLU A 231 5.41 3.16 10.68
N LEU A 232 5.33 4.39 11.20
CA LEU A 232 5.07 4.63 12.63
C LEU A 232 3.75 4.02 13.10
N PHE A 233 2.73 4.00 12.24
CA PHE A 233 1.46 3.36 12.54
C PHE A 233 1.59 1.84 12.57
N ARG A 234 2.34 1.23 11.63
CA ARG A 234 2.60 -0.22 11.57
C ARG A 234 3.38 -0.71 12.80
N ASP A 235 4.30 0.10 13.30
CA ASP A 235 5.10 -0.24 14.48
C ASP A 235 4.35 -0.06 15.80
N ASN A 236 3.26 0.70 15.81
CA ASN A 236 2.50 1.00 17.01
C ASN A 236 1.31 0.06 17.22
N GLN A 237 1.60 -1.14 17.72
CA GLN A 237 0.59 -2.16 18.00
C GLN A 237 -0.45 -1.70 19.02
N GLU A 238 -0.05 -0.92 20.03
CA GLU A 238 -0.98 -0.43 21.07
C GLU A 238 -2.06 0.49 20.48
N LEU A 239 -1.68 1.41 19.59
CA LEU A 239 -2.64 2.27 18.89
C LEU A 239 -3.56 1.44 17.97
N GLN A 240 -2.99 0.49 17.22
CA GLN A 240 -3.78 -0.38 16.35
C GLN A 240 -4.83 -1.15 17.14
N ASP A 241 -4.42 -1.76 18.26
CA ASP A 241 -5.32 -2.54 19.12
C ASP A 241 -6.41 -1.66 19.73
N MET A 242 -6.08 -0.44 20.20
CA MET A 242 -7.07 0.53 20.70
C MET A 242 -8.12 0.90 19.64
N LEU A 243 -7.70 1.14 18.40
CA LEU A 243 -8.61 1.49 17.30
C LEU A 243 -9.51 0.30 16.91
N ILE A 244 -8.91 -0.89 16.83
CA ILE A 244 -9.63 -2.13 16.50
C ILE A 244 -10.64 -2.48 17.62
N GLU A 245 -10.26 -2.34 18.90
CA GLU A 245 -11.15 -2.56 20.05
C GLU A 245 -12.30 -1.56 20.10
N ALA A 246 -12.07 -0.33 19.67
CA ALA A 246 -13.11 0.68 19.53
C ALA A 246 -14.05 0.44 18.33
N GLY A 247 -13.78 -0.57 17.49
CA GLY A 247 -14.57 -0.87 16.29
C GLY A 247 -14.41 0.16 15.16
N VAL A 248 -13.31 0.91 15.15
CA VAL A 248 -13.05 1.95 14.19
C VAL A 248 -12.36 1.36 12.95
N LYS A 249 -12.89 1.64 11.75
CA LYS A 249 -12.26 1.24 10.50
C LYS A 249 -11.02 2.07 10.23
N ILE A 250 -9.95 1.43 9.82
CA ILE A 250 -8.68 2.08 9.53
C ILE A 250 -8.47 2.09 8.02
N TYR A 251 -8.09 3.25 7.48
CA TYR A 251 -7.78 3.42 6.06
C TYR A 251 -6.37 3.97 5.92
N MET A 252 -5.61 3.39 5.00
CA MET A 252 -4.29 3.89 4.62
C MET A 252 -4.30 4.35 3.17
N ALA A 253 -3.53 5.37 2.86
CA ALA A 253 -3.26 5.71 1.48
C ALA A 253 -2.38 4.62 0.86
N SER A 254 -2.77 4.11 -0.32
CA SER A 254 -1.90 3.21 -1.07
C SER A 254 -0.58 3.93 -1.38
N GLU A 255 0.56 3.24 -1.19
CA GLU A 255 1.86 3.74 -1.64
C GLU A 255 1.76 3.97 -3.14
N THR A 256 1.92 5.22 -3.56
CA THR A 256 1.87 5.60 -4.98
C THR A 256 3.05 4.93 -5.68
N LYS A 257 2.76 4.05 -6.64
CA LYS A 257 3.70 3.75 -7.72
C LYS A 257 4.10 5.08 -8.36
N GLU A 258 5.38 5.22 -8.71
CA GLU A 258 6.01 6.40 -9.30
C GLU A 258 5.07 7.27 -10.17
N TRP A 259 5.18 8.57 -10.01
CA TRP A 259 4.44 9.59 -10.72
C TRP A 259 4.49 9.39 -12.24
N SER A 260 3.42 8.93 -12.84
CA SER A 260 3.22 9.15 -14.27
C SER A 260 2.59 10.53 -14.49
N LYS A 261 3.06 11.28 -15.47
CA LYS A 261 2.61 12.65 -15.79
C LYS A 261 1.11 12.79 -16.08
N ASP A 262 0.38 11.69 -16.22
CA ASP A 262 -1.05 11.63 -16.57
C ASP A 262 -1.96 11.18 -15.40
N SER A 263 -1.44 11.04 -14.17
CA SER A 263 -2.28 10.74 -13.02
C SER A 263 -3.01 12.01 -12.55
N ASP A 264 -4.32 11.99 -12.70
CA ASP A 264 -5.25 13.02 -12.21
C ASP A 264 -5.02 13.25 -10.70
N PHE A 265 -4.66 14.48 -10.31
CA PHE A 265 -4.33 14.90 -8.93
C PHE A 265 -5.49 14.72 -7.93
N GLY A 266 -6.62 14.13 -8.34
CA GLY A 266 -7.89 14.12 -7.61
C GLY A 266 -8.23 12.87 -6.81
N SER A 267 -7.60 11.72 -7.02
CA SER A 267 -8.03 10.48 -6.36
C SER A 267 -6.92 9.77 -5.60
N MET A 268 -6.63 10.24 -4.40
CA MET A 268 -5.88 9.43 -3.43
C MET A 268 -6.76 8.23 -3.07
N GLN A 269 -6.42 7.05 -3.59
CA GLN A 269 -7.16 5.82 -3.28
C GLN A 269 -6.86 5.42 -1.84
N LEU A 270 -7.81 5.71 -0.95
CA LEU A 270 -7.81 5.22 0.41
C LEU A 270 -8.32 3.78 0.42
N LYS A 271 -7.47 2.85 0.78
CA LYS A 271 -7.80 1.44 0.94
C LYS A 271 -8.12 1.15 2.41
N GLU A 272 -9.20 0.44 2.69
CA GLU A 272 -9.44 -0.14 4.03
C GLU A 272 -8.28 -1.09 4.33
N ILE A 273 -7.71 -0.94 5.52
CA ILE A 273 -6.52 -1.70 5.92
C ILE A 273 -6.83 -3.18 6.03
N SER A 274 -5.98 -3.99 5.45
CA SER A 274 -6.00 -5.44 5.63
C SER A 274 -5.11 -5.85 6.81
N ILE A 275 -5.25 -7.08 7.27
CA ILE A 275 -4.41 -7.57 8.38
C ILE A 275 -2.92 -7.59 8.00
N GLU A 276 -2.62 -7.78 6.73
CA GLU A 276 -1.27 -7.75 6.18
C GLU A 276 -0.63 -6.36 6.32
N ASP A 277 -1.44 -5.31 6.22
CA ASP A 277 -0.97 -3.92 6.34
C ASP A 277 -0.64 -3.51 7.79
N LEU A 278 -1.13 -4.29 8.78
CA LEU A 278 -0.92 -4.04 10.22
C LEU A 278 0.36 -4.68 10.78
N LEU A 279 1.00 -5.57 10.04
CA LEU A 279 2.19 -6.23 10.55
C LEU A 279 3.41 -5.30 10.44
N PRO A 280 4.23 -5.19 11.51
CA PRO A 280 5.40 -4.32 11.52
C PRO A 280 6.40 -4.76 10.45
N ARG A 281 6.87 -3.81 9.61
CA ARG A 281 7.79 -4.09 8.50
C ARG A 281 8.65 -2.91 8.16
N ASN A 282 9.87 -3.23 7.75
CA ASN A 282 10.76 -2.28 7.09
C ASN A 282 10.68 -2.49 5.58
N ALA A 283 10.62 -1.42 4.81
CA ALA A 283 10.71 -1.51 3.37
C ALA A 283 12.00 -2.23 2.96
N ILE A 284 11.89 -3.17 2.00
CA ILE A 284 13.06 -3.85 1.44
C ILE A 284 13.53 -3.06 0.22
N GLU A 285 14.72 -2.52 0.33
CA GLU A 285 15.44 -1.92 -0.79
C GLU A 285 16.28 -2.99 -1.47
N VAL A 286 16.14 -3.14 -2.78
CA VAL A 286 16.91 -4.04 -3.63
C VAL A 286 17.67 -3.26 -4.69
N ASP A 287 18.78 -3.82 -5.19
CA ASP A 287 19.54 -3.22 -6.27
C ASP A 287 18.82 -3.41 -7.62
N MET A 288 17.83 -2.53 -7.86
CA MET A 288 16.98 -2.56 -9.05
C MET A 288 17.79 -2.52 -10.35
N GLN A 289 18.95 -1.84 -10.36
CA GLN A 289 19.80 -1.75 -11.54
C GLN A 289 20.41 -3.10 -11.89
N LYS A 290 21.03 -3.78 -10.93
CA LYS A 290 21.64 -5.10 -11.17
C LYS A 290 20.62 -6.17 -11.51
N VAL A 291 19.44 -6.14 -10.87
CA VAL A 291 18.34 -7.03 -11.24
C VAL A 291 17.92 -6.77 -12.68
N GLY A 292 17.82 -5.50 -13.08
CA GLY A 292 17.53 -5.11 -14.47
C GLY A 292 18.58 -5.61 -15.47
N GLU A 293 19.87 -5.46 -15.16
CA GLU A 293 20.98 -5.97 -16.01
C GLU A 293 20.91 -7.49 -16.21
N MET A 294 20.48 -8.22 -15.17
CA MET A 294 20.29 -9.67 -15.27
C MET A 294 19.11 -10.03 -16.18
N LEU A 295 17.96 -9.34 -16.06
CA LEU A 295 16.68 -9.81 -16.61
C LEU A 295 16.34 -9.19 -17.97
N THR A 296 16.77 -7.95 -18.25
CA THR A 296 16.42 -7.22 -19.47
C THR A 296 16.92 -7.95 -20.73
N GLY A 297 15.99 -8.17 -21.66
CA GLY A 297 16.31 -8.82 -22.95
C GLY A 297 16.67 -10.31 -22.86
N LYS A 298 16.39 -11.00 -21.74
CA LYS A 298 16.68 -12.43 -21.52
C LYS A 298 15.46 -13.31 -21.74
N LYS A 299 15.72 -14.57 -22.02
CA LYS A 299 14.71 -15.63 -22.06
C LYS A 299 14.61 -16.30 -20.70
N ILE A 300 13.44 -16.20 -20.08
CA ILE A 300 13.24 -16.66 -18.70
C ILE A 300 12.15 -17.73 -18.66
N LEU A 301 12.48 -18.86 -18.05
CA LEU A 301 11.54 -19.93 -17.78
C LEU A 301 11.14 -19.90 -16.30
N LEU A 302 9.82 -19.90 -16.04
CA LEU A 302 9.26 -19.91 -14.70
C LEU A 302 8.34 -21.13 -14.53
N THR A 303 8.64 -22.00 -13.58
CA THR A 303 7.77 -23.12 -13.20
C THR A 303 6.94 -22.73 -11.97
N GLY A 304 5.71 -23.25 -11.87
CA GLY A 304 4.79 -22.83 -10.81
C GLY A 304 4.29 -21.39 -10.99
N SER A 305 4.18 -20.97 -12.25
CA SER A 305 3.88 -19.57 -12.63
C SER A 305 2.51 -19.07 -12.19
N ALA A 306 1.55 -19.98 -11.97
CA ALA A 306 0.20 -19.66 -11.51
C ALA A 306 0.04 -19.72 -9.97
N GLY A 307 1.08 -20.13 -9.25
CA GLY A 307 1.14 -20.08 -7.79
C GLY A 307 1.29 -18.66 -7.25
N SER A 308 1.01 -18.45 -5.96
CA SER A 308 1.08 -17.13 -5.31
C SER A 308 2.47 -16.48 -5.42
N ILE A 309 3.55 -17.24 -5.28
CA ILE A 309 4.92 -16.72 -5.41
C ILE A 309 5.29 -16.60 -6.90
N GLY A 310 5.03 -17.63 -7.71
CA GLY A 310 5.38 -17.61 -9.13
C GLY A 310 4.71 -16.47 -9.89
N SER A 311 3.43 -16.20 -9.64
CA SER A 311 2.72 -15.09 -10.27
C SER A 311 3.26 -13.70 -9.88
N GLU A 312 3.77 -13.56 -8.67
CA GLU A 312 4.39 -12.30 -8.24
C GLU A 312 5.83 -12.15 -8.78
N ILE A 313 6.62 -13.23 -8.80
CA ILE A 313 7.92 -13.24 -9.49
C ILE A 313 7.73 -12.84 -10.96
N LEU A 314 6.69 -13.39 -11.62
CA LEU A 314 6.37 -13.04 -12.99
C LEU A 314 6.10 -11.53 -13.16
N ARG A 315 5.27 -10.93 -12.27
CA ARG A 315 4.99 -9.48 -12.33
C ARG A 315 6.27 -8.66 -12.20
N GLN A 316 7.11 -8.99 -11.21
CA GLN A 316 8.34 -8.25 -10.97
C GLN A 316 9.35 -8.42 -12.10
N ILE A 317 9.49 -9.63 -12.66
CA ILE A 317 10.35 -9.88 -13.84
C ILE A 317 9.85 -9.08 -15.05
N SER A 318 8.54 -9.02 -15.26
CA SER A 318 7.95 -8.34 -16.42
C SER A 318 8.24 -6.83 -16.44
N ASP A 319 8.38 -6.20 -15.27
CA ASP A 319 8.74 -4.77 -15.16
C ASP A 319 10.16 -4.48 -15.68
N TYR A 320 11.02 -5.51 -15.86
CA TYR A 320 12.38 -5.39 -16.43
C TYR A 320 12.47 -5.74 -17.93
N HIS A 321 11.35 -5.87 -18.63
CA HIS A 321 11.27 -6.11 -20.08
C HIS A 321 12.15 -7.27 -20.57
N PRO A 322 11.93 -8.51 -20.09
CA PRO A 322 12.58 -9.70 -20.63
C PRO A 322 12.21 -9.87 -22.11
N LYS A 323 13.10 -10.54 -22.87
CA LYS A 323 12.86 -10.80 -24.30
C LYS A 323 11.68 -11.75 -24.52
N GLU A 324 11.61 -12.81 -23.72
CA GLU A 324 10.60 -13.85 -23.86
C GLU A 324 10.42 -14.60 -22.53
N LEU A 325 9.17 -14.93 -22.22
CA LEU A 325 8.78 -15.65 -21.01
C LEU A 325 8.15 -17.00 -21.36
N MET A 326 8.61 -18.07 -20.71
CA MET A 326 8.04 -19.40 -20.75
C MET A 326 7.47 -19.76 -19.38
N LEU A 327 6.15 -19.87 -19.27
CA LEU A 327 5.43 -20.02 -18.01
C LEU A 327 4.82 -21.43 -17.94
N ILE A 328 5.21 -22.20 -16.94
CA ILE A 328 4.79 -23.61 -16.78
C ILE A 328 4.03 -23.77 -15.48
N ASP A 329 2.83 -24.30 -15.54
CA ASP A 329 2.07 -24.72 -14.37
C ASP A 329 1.20 -25.94 -14.69
N ILE A 330 0.87 -26.74 -13.69
CA ILE A 330 -0.04 -27.88 -13.83
C ILE A 330 -1.51 -27.45 -13.76
N ALA A 331 -1.79 -26.32 -13.09
CA ALA A 331 -3.13 -25.80 -12.86
C ALA A 331 -3.63 -24.98 -14.07
N GLU A 332 -4.52 -25.54 -14.87
CA GLU A 332 -4.99 -24.93 -16.13
C GLU A 332 -5.68 -23.58 -15.90
N THR A 333 -6.70 -23.53 -15.05
CA THR A 333 -7.51 -22.31 -14.84
C THR A 333 -6.68 -21.15 -14.29
N PRO A 334 -5.87 -21.28 -13.22
CA PRO A 334 -4.97 -20.21 -12.79
C PRO A 334 -3.95 -19.81 -13.86
N GLN A 335 -3.49 -20.77 -14.69
CA GLN A 335 -2.56 -20.48 -15.79
C GLN A 335 -3.23 -19.65 -16.92
N HIS A 336 -4.52 -19.85 -17.14
CA HIS A 336 -5.31 -19.02 -18.04
C HIS A 336 -5.40 -17.56 -17.53
N ASP A 337 -5.64 -17.37 -16.23
CA ASP A 337 -5.66 -16.03 -15.60
C ASP A 337 -4.32 -15.32 -15.76
N ILE A 338 -3.20 -16.03 -15.60
CA ILE A 338 -1.84 -15.52 -15.86
C ILE A 338 -1.71 -15.05 -17.32
N ARG A 339 -2.18 -15.85 -18.27
CA ARG A 339 -2.15 -15.49 -19.69
C ARG A 339 -2.92 -14.18 -19.96
N LEU A 340 -4.12 -14.05 -19.41
CA LEU A 340 -4.93 -12.83 -19.57
C LEU A 340 -4.28 -11.62 -18.90
N MET A 341 -3.66 -11.82 -17.75
CA MET A 341 -2.90 -10.77 -17.06
C MET A 341 -1.74 -10.26 -17.92
N MET A 342 -0.92 -11.17 -18.48
CA MET A 342 0.20 -10.80 -19.34
C MET A 342 -0.25 -10.04 -20.60
N GLN A 343 -1.28 -10.50 -21.26
CA GLN A 343 -1.85 -9.84 -22.45
C GLN A 343 -2.37 -8.43 -22.17
N ARG A 344 -2.85 -8.18 -20.95
CA ARG A 344 -3.40 -6.87 -20.55
C ARG A 344 -2.34 -5.90 -20.06
N GLN A 345 -1.39 -6.37 -19.25
CA GLN A 345 -0.44 -5.50 -18.54
C GLN A 345 0.90 -5.34 -19.25
N TRP A 346 1.37 -6.37 -19.96
CA TRP A 346 2.64 -6.39 -20.69
C TRP A 346 2.48 -7.04 -22.07
N PRO A 347 1.64 -6.45 -22.94
CA PRO A 347 1.36 -7.02 -24.26
C PRO A 347 2.58 -7.08 -25.19
N GLU A 348 3.61 -6.29 -24.90
CA GLU A 348 4.87 -6.25 -25.65
C GLU A 348 5.80 -7.41 -25.33
N ILE A 349 5.63 -8.11 -24.20
CA ILE A 349 6.48 -9.24 -23.84
C ILE A 349 5.94 -10.53 -24.47
N MET A 350 6.77 -11.17 -25.30
CA MET A 350 6.43 -12.47 -25.86
C MET A 350 6.30 -13.51 -24.74
N THR A 351 5.09 -13.96 -24.47
CA THR A 351 4.80 -14.86 -23.36
C THR A 351 4.12 -16.14 -23.85
N THR A 352 4.71 -17.29 -23.54
CA THR A 352 4.14 -18.62 -23.81
C THR A 352 3.73 -19.27 -22.49
N THR A 353 2.46 -19.64 -22.36
CA THR A 353 1.92 -20.38 -21.20
C THR A 353 1.77 -21.85 -21.54
N ILE A 354 2.29 -22.74 -20.69
CA ILE A 354 2.19 -24.20 -20.84
C ILE A 354 1.47 -24.76 -19.63
N VAL A 355 0.43 -25.56 -19.89
CA VAL A 355 -0.18 -26.43 -18.89
C VAL A 355 0.52 -27.79 -18.96
N GLY A 356 1.21 -28.14 -17.88
CA GLY A 356 1.97 -29.38 -17.82
C GLY A 356 2.70 -29.63 -16.52
N SER A 357 2.93 -30.90 -16.20
CA SER A 357 3.72 -31.28 -15.03
C SER A 357 5.21 -31.19 -15.32
N ILE A 358 5.97 -30.66 -14.36
CA ILE A 358 7.44 -30.66 -14.38
C ILE A 358 8.03 -32.09 -14.31
N THR A 359 7.24 -33.07 -13.90
CA THR A 359 7.65 -34.49 -13.83
C THR A 359 7.64 -35.16 -15.21
N ASN A 360 6.97 -34.59 -16.19
CA ASN A 360 6.97 -35.10 -17.55
C ASN A 360 8.25 -34.73 -18.28
N ARG A 361 9.30 -35.55 -18.11
CA ARG A 361 10.64 -35.27 -18.66
C ARG A 361 10.62 -35.03 -20.17
N ALA A 362 9.89 -35.86 -20.94
CA ALA A 362 9.83 -35.73 -22.39
C ALA A 362 9.21 -34.38 -22.81
N ARG A 363 8.14 -33.96 -22.13
CA ARG A 363 7.49 -32.65 -22.37
C ARG A 363 8.40 -31.49 -22.00
N MET A 364 9.06 -31.55 -20.84
CA MET A 364 9.99 -30.51 -20.38
C MET A 364 11.21 -30.40 -21.29
N GLU A 365 11.70 -31.54 -21.76
CA GLU A 365 12.83 -31.54 -22.71
C GLU A 365 12.47 -30.85 -24.04
N CYS A 366 11.30 -31.12 -24.61
CA CYS A 366 10.80 -30.37 -25.77
C CYS A 366 10.74 -28.85 -25.51
N VAL A 367 10.32 -28.45 -24.31
CA VAL A 367 10.25 -27.04 -23.91
C VAL A 367 11.65 -26.43 -23.89
N PHE A 368 12.60 -27.04 -23.19
CA PHE A 368 13.96 -26.53 -23.08
C PHE A 368 14.67 -26.48 -24.44
N GLN A 369 14.48 -27.52 -25.25
CA GLN A 369 15.09 -27.58 -26.60
C GLN A 369 14.62 -26.42 -27.50
N ARG A 370 13.32 -26.10 -27.47
CA ARG A 370 12.76 -25.03 -28.31
C ARG A 370 13.01 -23.65 -27.73
N PHE A 371 12.88 -23.50 -26.44
CA PHE A 371 12.94 -22.20 -25.79
C PHE A 371 14.36 -21.74 -25.47
N GLN A 372 15.24 -22.64 -25.02
CA GLN A 372 16.63 -22.36 -24.61
C GLN A 372 16.70 -21.18 -23.63
N PRO A 373 16.22 -21.35 -22.38
CA PRO A 373 16.17 -20.28 -21.40
C PRO A 373 17.57 -19.83 -20.97
N ASP A 374 17.77 -18.53 -20.80
CA ASP A 374 18.96 -17.98 -20.12
C ASP A 374 18.89 -18.26 -18.61
N TYR A 375 17.71 -18.09 -18.02
CA TYR A 375 17.46 -18.23 -16.58
C TYR A 375 16.21 -19.06 -16.31
N VAL A 376 16.26 -19.81 -15.21
CA VAL A 376 15.13 -20.59 -14.69
C VAL A 376 14.82 -20.15 -13.27
N PHE A 377 13.54 -19.81 -13.01
CA PHE A 377 13.00 -19.64 -11.67
C PHE A 377 12.08 -20.83 -11.37
N HIS A 378 12.45 -21.62 -10.37
CA HIS A 378 11.75 -22.85 -10.04
C HIS A 378 10.92 -22.69 -8.78
N ALA A 379 9.62 -22.35 -8.96
CA ALA A 379 8.66 -22.18 -7.88
C ALA A 379 7.60 -23.30 -7.79
N ALA A 380 7.64 -24.27 -8.71
CA ALA A 380 6.71 -25.40 -8.71
C ALA A 380 7.04 -26.38 -7.56
N ALA A 381 6.10 -26.56 -6.64
CA ALA A 381 6.19 -27.55 -5.56
C ALA A 381 4.83 -27.77 -4.90
N TYR A 382 4.59 -28.95 -4.35
CA TYR A 382 3.53 -29.20 -3.39
C TYR A 382 3.98 -28.73 -1.99
N LYS A 383 3.16 -27.87 -1.34
CA LYS A 383 3.58 -27.16 -0.11
C LYS A 383 2.76 -27.49 1.14
N HIS A 384 1.61 -28.14 1.00
CA HIS A 384 0.70 -28.39 2.12
C HIS A 384 1.15 -29.61 2.94
N VAL A 385 1.66 -29.35 4.14
CA VAL A 385 2.20 -30.38 5.04
C VAL A 385 1.22 -31.53 5.26
N PRO A 386 -0.05 -31.32 5.67
CA PRO A 386 -0.97 -32.45 5.90
C PRO A 386 -1.27 -33.29 4.65
N MET A 387 -1.28 -32.65 3.47
CA MET A 387 -1.51 -33.38 2.23
C MET A 387 -0.32 -34.26 1.86
N MET A 388 0.90 -33.78 2.08
CA MET A 388 2.11 -34.54 1.76
C MET A 388 2.41 -35.61 2.80
N GLU A 389 2.02 -35.44 4.06
CA GLU A 389 2.05 -36.48 5.07
C GLU A 389 1.16 -37.68 4.68
N ASN A 390 0.02 -37.42 4.04
CA ASN A 390 -0.89 -38.46 3.55
C ASN A 390 -0.55 -38.97 2.14
N ASN A 391 0.41 -38.34 1.46
CA ASN A 391 0.79 -38.67 0.09
C ASN A 391 2.30 -38.54 -0.12
N PRO A 392 3.14 -39.31 0.57
CA PRO A 392 4.60 -39.22 0.43
C PRO A 392 5.08 -39.46 -1.00
N SER A 393 4.53 -40.42 -1.72
CA SER A 393 4.87 -40.70 -3.13
C SER A 393 4.70 -39.47 -4.00
N GLU A 394 3.57 -38.73 -3.90
CA GLU A 394 3.31 -37.51 -4.66
C GLU A 394 4.31 -36.39 -4.30
N SER A 395 4.70 -36.29 -3.03
CA SER A 395 5.73 -35.33 -2.59
C SER A 395 7.08 -35.61 -3.27
N ILE A 396 7.46 -36.87 -3.37
CA ILE A 396 8.70 -37.30 -4.02
C ILE A 396 8.62 -37.07 -5.54
N HIS A 397 7.55 -37.51 -6.18
CA HIS A 397 7.37 -37.36 -7.61
C HIS A 397 7.39 -35.86 -8.01
N ASN A 398 6.56 -35.05 -7.39
CA ASN A 398 6.46 -33.65 -7.79
C ASN A 398 7.66 -32.80 -7.32
N ASN A 399 8.02 -32.86 -6.02
CA ASN A 399 9.05 -31.97 -5.50
C ASN A 399 10.44 -32.47 -5.86
N VAL A 400 10.78 -33.74 -5.60
CA VAL A 400 12.15 -34.23 -5.79
C VAL A 400 12.42 -34.52 -7.26
N TYR A 401 11.62 -35.42 -7.87
CA TYR A 401 11.84 -35.77 -9.27
C TYR A 401 11.58 -34.60 -10.23
N GLY A 402 10.52 -33.82 -9.99
CA GLY A 402 10.25 -32.62 -10.78
C GLY A 402 11.42 -31.64 -10.75
N THR A 403 12.02 -31.39 -9.56
CA THR A 403 13.22 -30.56 -9.42
C THR A 403 14.41 -31.16 -10.16
N LYS A 404 14.65 -32.49 -10.02
CA LYS A 404 15.71 -33.21 -10.75
C LYS A 404 15.56 -33.02 -12.27
N VAL A 405 14.37 -33.23 -12.81
CA VAL A 405 14.10 -33.09 -14.26
C VAL A 405 14.43 -31.67 -14.74
N ILE A 406 13.96 -30.63 -14.06
CA ILE A 406 14.19 -29.24 -14.49
C ILE A 406 15.66 -28.85 -14.32
N ALA A 407 16.32 -29.28 -13.24
CA ALA A 407 17.74 -29.01 -12.99
C ALA A 407 18.65 -29.68 -14.03
N ASP A 408 18.44 -30.99 -14.33
CA ASP A 408 19.20 -31.72 -15.35
C ASP A 408 19.04 -31.09 -16.73
N LEU A 409 17.81 -30.68 -17.09
CA LEU A 409 17.56 -30.00 -18.36
C LEU A 409 18.19 -28.62 -18.40
N ALA A 410 18.23 -27.90 -17.28
CA ALA A 410 18.92 -26.62 -17.18
C ALA A 410 20.43 -26.78 -17.49
N VAL A 411 21.08 -27.80 -16.93
CA VAL A 411 22.48 -28.13 -17.24
C VAL A 411 22.65 -28.52 -18.70
N LYS A 412 21.81 -29.47 -19.19
CA LYS A 412 21.87 -29.97 -20.56
C LYS A 412 21.74 -28.89 -21.62
N TYR A 413 20.88 -27.89 -21.41
CA TYR A 413 20.59 -26.82 -22.35
C TYR A 413 21.33 -25.50 -22.04
N GLY A 414 22.31 -25.54 -21.13
CA GLY A 414 23.23 -24.42 -20.89
C GLY A 414 22.57 -23.18 -20.25
N VAL A 415 21.60 -23.41 -19.37
CA VAL A 415 21.01 -22.34 -18.54
C VAL A 415 22.09 -21.73 -17.67
N LYS A 416 22.21 -20.40 -17.67
CA LYS A 416 23.25 -19.69 -16.90
C LYS A 416 22.99 -19.76 -15.40
N LYS A 417 21.73 -19.58 -14.98
CA LYS A 417 21.37 -19.59 -13.57
C LYS A 417 20.00 -20.26 -13.34
N PHE A 418 19.95 -21.06 -12.30
CA PHE A 418 18.76 -21.73 -11.81
C PHE A 418 18.47 -21.29 -10.39
N VAL A 419 17.36 -20.57 -10.17
CA VAL A 419 16.93 -20.08 -8.85
C VAL A 419 15.82 -20.96 -8.33
N MET A 420 16.11 -21.72 -7.27
CA MET A 420 15.15 -22.63 -6.62
C MET A 420 14.54 -22.00 -5.37
N LEU A 421 13.23 -22.03 -5.27
CA LEU A 421 12.53 -21.64 -4.06
C LEU A 421 12.47 -22.80 -3.09
N SER A 422 12.87 -22.55 -1.84
CA SER A 422 12.78 -23.48 -0.71
C SER A 422 12.05 -22.85 0.47
N THR A 423 12.06 -23.49 1.61
CA THR A 423 11.25 -23.15 2.78
C THR A 423 12.03 -23.35 4.08
N ASP A 424 11.63 -22.64 5.14
CA ASP A 424 12.05 -22.87 6.52
C ASP A 424 11.81 -24.32 7.00
N LYS A 425 10.80 -24.99 6.45
CA LYS A 425 10.44 -26.38 6.79
C LYS A 425 11.43 -27.42 6.28
N ALA A 426 12.34 -27.05 5.39
CA ALA A 426 13.48 -27.87 4.97
C ALA A 426 14.59 -27.95 6.03
N VAL A 427 14.52 -27.08 7.05
CA VAL A 427 15.47 -27.05 8.19
C VAL A 427 14.98 -27.99 9.28
N ASN A 428 15.82 -28.94 9.72
CA ASN A 428 15.44 -29.97 10.70
C ASN A 428 14.02 -30.48 10.42
N PRO A 429 13.76 -31.08 9.25
CA PRO A 429 12.39 -31.35 8.81
C PRO A 429 11.66 -32.28 9.77
N THR A 430 10.38 -31.97 10.04
CA THR A 430 9.52 -32.77 10.91
C THR A 430 8.38 -33.42 10.13
N ASN A 431 8.41 -33.27 8.81
CA ASN A 431 7.35 -33.71 7.91
C ASN A 431 7.90 -34.06 6.52
N VAL A 432 7.12 -34.84 5.77
CA VAL A 432 7.45 -35.30 4.42
C VAL A 432 7.72 -34.14 3.47
N MET A 433 6.87 -33.11 3.50
CA MET A 433 7.02 -31.94 2.60
C MET A 433 8.36 -31.22 2.86
N GLY A 434 8.68 -30.93 4.10
CA GLY A 434 9.95 -30.29 4.48
C GLY A 434 11.15 -31.14 4.07
N CYS A 435 11.10 -32.45 4.33
CA CYS A 435 12.14 -33.38 3.95
C CYS A 435 12.31 -33.47 2.41
N SER A 436 11.21 -33.51 1.64
CA SER A 436 11.28 -33.50 0.16
C SER A 436 12.00 -32.23 -0.36
N LYS A 437 11.73 -31.05 0.23
CA LYS A 437 12.42 -29.81 -0.14
C LYS A 437 13.90 -29.83 0.26
N ARG A 438 14.23 -30.44 1.40
CA ARG A 438 15.64 -30.63 1.81
C ARG A 438 16.39 -31.53 0.80
N ILE A 439 15.78 -32.61 0.34
CA ILE A 439 16.37 -33.46 -0.70
C ILE A 439 16.58 -32.66 -2.00
N CYS A 440 15.64 -31.79 -2.40
CA CYS A 440 15.83 -30.90 -3.54
C CYS A 440 17.05 -29.98 -3.35
N GLU A 441 17.24 -29.40 -2.16
CA GLU A 441 18.40 -28.56 -1.84
C GLU A 441 19.70 -29.35 -1.97
N ILE A 442 19.75 -30.56 -1.39
CA ILE A 442 20.91 -31.45 -1.46
C ILE A 442 21.23 -31.79 -2.93
N TYR A 443 20.22 -32.09 -3.74
CA TYR A 443 20.39 -32.41 -5.15
C TYR A 443 21.01 -31.24 -5.93
N VAL A 444 20.40 -30.05 -5.89
CA VAL A 444 20.89 -28.91 -6.68
C VAL A 444 22.24 -28.39 -6.21
N GLN A 445 22.54 -28.47 -4.90
CA GLN A 445 23.86 -28.08 -4.39
C GLN A 445 24.96 -29.07 -4.78
N SER A 446 24.71 -30.39 -4.68
CA SER A 446 25.68 -31.40 -5.11
C SER A 446 25.94 -31.31 -6.60
N LEU A 447 24.91 -31.04 -7.43
CA LEU A 447 25.03 -30.83 -8.87
C LEU A 447 25.86 -29.58 -9.20
N ASP A 448 25.60 -28.44 -8.52
CA ASP A 448 26.40 -27.22 -8.67
C ASP A 448 27.88 -27.46 -8.36
N LYS A 449 28.15 -28.18 -7.27
CA LYS A 449 29.50 -28.56 -6.90
C LYS A 449 30.15 -29.48 -7.94
N ALA A 450 29.43 -30.48 -8.43
CA ALA A 450 29.95 -31.39 -9.47
C ALA A 450 30.29 -30.67 -10.77
N ILE A 451 29.52 -29.62 -11.13
CA ILE A 451 29.85 -28.74 -12.28
C ILE A 451 31.13 -27.94 -11.99
N LYS A 452 31.24 -27.33 -10.80
CA LYS A 452 32.43 -26.55 -10.42
C LYS A 452 33.68 -27.41 -10.35
N ASP A 453 33.57 -28.64 -9.88
CA ASP A 453 34.67 -29.62 -9.80
C ASP A 453 34.97 -30.27 -11.17
N GLY A 454 34.23 -29.95 -12.23
CA GLY A 454 34.43 -30.49 -13.58
C GLY A 454 33.96 -31.95 -13.74
N LYS A 455 33.28 -32.54 -12.77
CA LYS A 455 32.72 -33.90 -12.83
C LYS A 455 31.50 -33.94 -13.75
N VAL A 456 30.69 -32.90 -13.78
CA VAL A 456 29.54 -32.73 -14.67
C VAL A 456 29.82 -31.57 -15.61
N LYS A 457 29.68 -31.82 -16.94
CA LYS A 457 29.84 -30.77 -17.93
C LYS A 457 28.67 -29.82 -17.94
N GLY A 458 28.88 -28.56 -17.59
CA GLY A 458 27.82 -27.55 -17.55
C GLY A 458 28.38 -26.19 -17.14
N LEU A 459 27.51 -25.18 -17.16
CA LEU A 459 27.82 -23.81 -16.73
C LEU A 459 26.76 -23.23 -15.76
N THR A 460 25.74 -24.02 -15.47
CA THR A 460 24.59 -23.58 -14.68
C THR A 460 24.99 -23.34 -13.23
N GLN A 461 24.67 -22.15 -12.71
CA GLN A 461 24.81 -21.81 -11.30
C GLN A 461 23.48 -22.06 -10.59
N PHE A 462 23.47 -22.87 -9.54
CA PHE A 462 22.28 -23.17 -8.77
C PHE A 462 22.23 -22.30 -7.51
N VAL A 463 21.18 -21.51 -7.37
CA VAL A 463 20.91 -20.64 -6.24
C VAL A 463 19.64 -21.11 -5.54
N THR A 464 19.69 -21.32 -4.25
CA THR A 464 18.52 -21.70 -3.44
C THR A 464 18.14 -20.57 -2.52
N THR A 465 16.83 -20.33 -2.33
CA THR A 465 16.31 -19.32 -1.39
C THR A 465 15.38 -19.98 -0.38
N ARG A 466 15.64 -19.74 0.92
CA ARG A 466 14.81 -20.19 2.05
C ARG A 466 14.09 -19.02 2.69
N PHE A 467 12.80 -19.12 2.84
CA PHE A 467 11.98 -18.17 3.60
C PHE A 467 10.78 -18.90 4.22
N GLY A 468 10.19 -18.29 5.25
CA GLY A 468 9.06 -18.85 5.98
C GLY A 468 7.71 -18.61 5.30
N ASN A 469 6.66 -18.43 6.10
CA ASN A 469 5.33 -18.25 5.53
C ASN A 469 5.20 -16.89 4.85
N VAL A 470 4.47 -16.86 3.74
CA VAL A 470 4.10 -15.62 3.06
C VAL A 470 2.62 -15.30 3.28
N LEU A 471 2.31 -14.04 3.50
CA LEU A 471 0.97 -13.55 3.78
C LEU A 471 0.08 -13.61 2.54
N GLY A 472 -1.20 -13.92 2.75
CA GLY A 472 -2.20 -13.91 1.67
C GLY A 472 -2.03 -14.99 0.61
N SER A 473 -1.08 -15.95 0.78
CA SER A 473 -0.92 -17.04 -0.18
C SER A 473 -2.10 -18.01 -0.14
N ASN A 474 -2.45 -18.58 -1.31
CA ASN A 474 -3.54 -19.55 -1.43
C ASN A 474 -3.40 -20.70 -0.45
N GLY A 475 -4.49 -21.00 0.29
CA GLY A 475 -4.54 -22.04 1.31
C GLY A 475 -3.80 -21.72 2.61
N SER A 476 -3.30 -20.50 2.81
CA SER A 476 -2.65 -20.07 4.06
C SER A 476 -3.67 -19.71 5.15
N VAL A 477 -3.16 -19.41 6.35
CA VAL A 477 -3.95 -19.19 7.56
C VAL A 477 -4.90 -17.98 7.44
N ILE A 478 -4.49 -16.88 6.80
CA ILE A 478 -5.31 -15.67 6.67
C ILE A 478 -6.57 -15.94 5.82
N PRO A 479 -6.50 -16.44 4.58
CA PRO A 479 -7.68 -16.79 3.81
C PRO A 479 -8.56 -17.86 4.48
N LEU A 480 -7.97 -18.74 5.27
CA LEU A 480 -8.75 -19.71 6.07
C LEU A 480 -9.57 -19.01 7.13
N PHE A 481 -8.94 -18.13 7.94
CA PHE A 481 -9.62 -17.38 8.99
C PHE A 481 -10.71 -16.46 8.43
N GLU A 482 -10.46 -15.77 7.32
CA GLU A 482 -11.48 -14.94 6.66
C GLU A 482 -12.73 -15.75 6.28
N ARG A 483 -12.55 -16.93 5.69
CA ARG A 483 -13.66 -17.82 5.34
C ARG A 483 -14.42 -18.29 6.59
N GLN A 484 -13.70 -18.67 7.65
CA GLN A 484 -14.31 -19.11 8.90
C GLN A 484 -15.09 -17.97 9.59
N ILE A 485 -14.52 -16.77 9.63
CA ILE A 485 -15.20 -15.59 10.18
C ILE A 485 -16.46 -15.24 9.37
N LYS A 486 -16.37 -15.25 8.02
CA LYS A 486 -17.52 -15.00 7.14
C LYS A 486 -18.62 -16.07 7.31
N ALA A 487 -18.23 -17.29 7.64
CA ALA A 487 -19.17 -18.38 7.93
C ALA A 487 -19.76 -18.35 9.35
N GLY A 488 -19.38 -17.37 10.20
CA GLY A 488 -19.86 -17.27 11.59
C GLY A 488 -19.03 -18.05 12.61
N GLY A 489 -17.87 -18.55 12.23
CA GLY A 489 -16.94 -19.30 13.10
C GLY A 489 -17.25 -20.81 13.24
N PRO A 490 -16.55 -21.51 14.14
CA PRO A 490 -15.41 -21.03 14.91
C PRO A 490 -14.16 -20.86 14.06
N VAL A 491 -13.23 -19.95 14.50
CA VAL A 491 -11.88 -19.86 13.92
C VAL A 491 -11.01 -20.95 14.56
N THR A 492 -10.40 -21.79 13.72
CA THR A 492 -9.61 -22.92 14.21
C THR A 492 -8.13 -22.60 14.25
N VAL A 493 -7.52 -22.72 15.43
CA VAL A 493 -6.08 -22.55 15.68
C VAL A 493 -5.54 -23.87 16.24
N THR A 494 -4.37 -24.31 15.78
CA THR A 494 -3.85 -25.63 16.17
C THR A 494 -3.33 -25.63 17.60
N ASP A 495 -2.64 -24.57 18.06
CA ASP A 495 -2.15 -24.45 19.43
C ASP A 495 -2.15 -22.96 19.87
N PRO A 496 -2.48 -22.65 21.13
CA PRO A 496 -2.48 -21.25 21.62
C PRO A 496 -1.11 -20.57 21.57
N ASN A 497 -0.04 -21.34 21.61
CA ASN A 497 1.34 -20.83 21.63
C ASN A 497 2.05 -20.91 20.27
N ILE A 498 1.35 -21.40 19.23
CA ILE A 498 1.97 -21.53 17.91
C ILE A 498 2.36 -20.17 17.35
N ILE A 499 3.61 -20.07 16.93
CA ILE A 499 4.13 -18.86 16.28
C ILE A 499 4.60 -19.16 14.86
N ARG A 500 4.49 -18.16 14.00
CA ARG A 500 4.99 -18.20 12.61
C ARG A 500 5.63 -16.88 12.24
N PHE A 501 6.66 -16.99 11.41
CA PHE A 501 7.19 -15.83 10.72
C PHE A 501 6.35 -15.56 9.47
N PHE A 502 6.18 -14.29 9.15
CA PHE A 502 5.45 -13.87 7.95
C PHE A 502 6.22 -12.81 7.18
N MET A 503 6.16 -12.94 5.86
CA MET A 503 6.69 -11.97 4.90
C MET A 503 5.63 -11.66 3.86
N LEU A 504 5.65 -10.47 3.26
CA LEU A 504 4.81 -10.20 2.09
C LEU A 504 5.30 -10.96 0.88
N ILE A 505 4.37 -11.39 0.02
CA ILE A 505 4.74 -12.04 -1.24
C ILE A 505 5.61 -11.15 -2.11
N PRO A 506 5.30 -9.84 -2.33
CA PRO A 506 6.18 -8.96 -3.10
C PRO A 506 7.57 -8.77 -2.48
N GLU A 507 7.66 -8.75 -1.17
CA GLU A 507 8.91 -8.64 -0.42
C GLU A 507 9.79 -9.88 -0.63
N ALA A 508 9.22 -11.07 -0.44
CA ALA A 508 9.92 -12.34 -0.69
C ALA A 508 10.42 -12.44 -2.13
N CYS A 509 9.60 -12.03 -3.10
CA CYS A 509 9.97 -12.08 -4.51
C CYS A 509 11.11 -11.11 -4.86
N LYS A 510 11.13 -9.89 -4.30
CA LYS A 510 12.26 -8.97 -4.44
C LYS A 510 13.56 -9.60 -3.95
N LEU A 511 13.55 -10.21 -2.76
CA LEU A 511 14.74 -10.89 -2.22
C LEU A 511 15.15 -12.12 -3.04
N VAL A 512 14.20 -12.84 -3.67
CA VAL A 512 14.50 -13.94 -4.60
C VAL A 512 15.21 -13.42 -5.83
N LEU A 513 14.77 -12.32 -6.42
CA LEU A 513 15.44 -11.69 -7.57
C LEU A 513 16.83 -11.20 -7.20
N GLU A 514 16.98 -10.58 -6.04
CA GLU A 514 18.25 -10.10 -5.50
C GLU A 514 19.23 -11.26 -5.27
N ALA A 515 18.79 -12.34 -4.61
CA ALA A 515 19.58 -13.56 -4.42
C ALA A 515 19.95 -14.20 -5.76
N GLY A 516 19.01 -14.26 -6.71
CA GLY A 516 19.25 -14.73 -8.06
C GLY A 516 20.31 -13.91 -8.79
N THR A 517 20.31 -12.61 -8.61
CA THR A 517 21.27 -11.69 -9.27
C THR A 517 22.68 -11.88 -8.72
N HIS A 518 22.86 -11.88 -7.41
CA HIS A 518 24.17 -11.87 -6.76
C HIS A 518 24.75 -13.27 -6.48
N GLY A 519 23.92 -14.31 -6.47
CA GLY A 519 24.37 -15.69 -6.21
C GLY A 519 25.39 -16.17 -7.25
N LYS A 520 26.38 -16.92 -6.79
CA LYS A 520 27.49 -17.48 -7.60
C LYS A 520 27.38 -18.99 -7.80
N GLY A 521 26.29 -19.57 -7.33
CA GLY A 521 26.00 -21.01 -7.35
C GLY A 521 26.42 -21.72 -6.07
N GLY A 522 25.66 -22.74 -5.68
CA GLY A 522 25.84 -23.55 -4.48
C GLY A 522 25.39 -22.88 -3.18
N GLU A 523 24.96 -21.61 -3.21
CA GLU A 523 24.49 -20.92 -2.00
C GLU A 523 23.03 -21.24 -1.69
N ILE A 524 22.74 -21.30 -0.37
CA ILE A 524 21.39 -21.22 0.15
C ILE A 524 21.25 -19.86 0.84
N PHE A 525 20.44 -18.99 0.26
CA PHE A 525 20.13 -17.69 0.83
C PHE A 525 18.94 -17.80 1.77
N ILE A 526 19.10 -17.30 2.99
CA ILE A 526 18.09 -17.27 4.03
C ILE A 526 17.65 -15.84 4.23
N PHE A 527 16.35 -15.62 4.18
CA PHE A 527 15.78 -14.29 4.34
C PHE A 527 15.44 -13.99 5.80
N ASP A 528 15.73 -12.77 6.24
CA ASP A 528 15.30 -12.27 7.55
C ASP A 528 13.78 -12.11 7.55
N MET A 529 13.10 -12.93 8.32
CA MET A 529 11.65 -12.99 8.43
C MET A 529 11.05 -11.96 9.40
N GLY A 530 11.90 -11.13 10.06
CA GLY A 530 11.46 -10.17 11.06
C GLY A 530 10.94 -10.82 12.34
N LYS A 531 9.95 -10.19 12.99
CA LYS A 531 9.41 -10.65 14.28
C LYS A 531 8.37 -11.78 14.08
N PRO A 532 8.42 -12.82 14.91
CA PRO A 532 7.41 -13.88 14.86
C PRO A 532 6.05 -13.40 15.37
N VAL A 533 4.99 -13.95 14.80
CA VAL A 533 3.59 -13.62 15.13
C VAL A 533 2.90 -14.84 15.73
N ARG A 534 2.23 -14.65 16.88
CA ARG A 534 1.38 -15.69 17.50
C ARG A 534 0.07 -15.81 16.70
N ILE A 535 -0.23 -17.02 16.22
CA ILE A 535 -1.40 -17.26 15.36
C ILE A 535 -2.72 -17.00 16.10
N ALA A 536 -2.79 -17.28 17.39
CA ALA A 536 -3.96 -16.98 18.22
C ALA A 536 -4.25 -15.46 18.30
N ASP A 537 -3.22 -14.62 18.37
CA ASP A 537 -3.38 -13.18 18.42
C ASP A 537 -3.77 -12.61 17.04
N LEU A 538 -3.21 -13.19 15.97
CA LEU A 538 -3.65 -12.90 14.60
C LEU A 538 -5.14 -13.20 14.41
N ALA A 539 -5.61 -14.37 14.87
CA ALA A 539 -7.03 -14.75 14.81
C ALA A 539 -7.92 -13.75 15.56
N LYS A 540 -7.54 -13.37 16.79
CA LYS A 540 -8.27 -12.36 17.59
C LYS A 540 -8.38 -11.03 16.86
N ARG A 541 -7.28 -10.53 16.27
CA ARG A 541 -7.26 -9.28 15.51
C ARG A 541 -8.18 -9.36 14.29
N MET A 542 -8.13 -10.45 13.53
CA MET A 542 -8.98 -10.64 12.35
C MET A 542 -10.47 -10.67 12.72
N ILE A 543 -10.86 -11.37 13.80
CA ILE A 543 -12.25 -11.39 14.28
C ILE A 543 -12.70 -9.97 14.64
N ARG A 544 -11.90 -9.22 15.40
CA ARG A 544 -12.22 -7.84 15.78
C ARG A 544 -12.35 -6.91 14.58
N MET A 545 -11.41 -6.97 13.63
CA MET A 545 -11.43 -6.15 12.41
C MET A 545 -12.64 -6.41 11.53
N SER A 546 -13.11 -7.65 11.47
CA SER A 546 -14.30 -8.02 10.70
C SER A 546 -15.61 -7.47 11.30
N GLY A 547 -15.59 -7.01 12.56
CA GLY A 547 -16.79 -6.62 13.30
C GLY A 547 -17.73 -7.78 13.63
N ALA A 548 -17.31 -9.03 13.41
CA ALA A 548 -18.11 -10.22 13.66
C ALA A 548 -18.35 -10.38 15.18
N LYS A 549 -19.61 -10.55 15.55
CA LYS A 549 -20.02 -10.83 16.93
C LYS A 549 -20.17 -12.34 17.10
N ASN A 550 -19.72 -12.86 18.24
CA ASN A 550 -19.88 -14.28 18.64
C ASN A 550 -19.07 -15.28 17.80
N VAL A 551 -17.93 -14.89 17.25
CA VAL A 551 -16.98 -15.81 16.63
C VAL A 551 -15.93 -16.23 17.66
N GLU A 552 -15.90 -17.52 17.99
CA GLU A 552 -14.97 -18.08 18.97
C GLU A 552 -13.74 -18.67 18.30
N ILE A 553 -12.61 -18.76 19.05
CA ILE A 553 -11.43 -19.48 18.62
C ILE A 553 -11.45 -20.89 19.24
N LYS A 554 -11.37 -21.91 18.38
CA LYS A 554 -11.29 -23.32 18.78
C LYS A 554 -9.88 -23.85 18.58
N TYR A 555 -9.29 -24.43 19.62
CA TYR A 555 -7.99 -25.09 19.53
C TYR A 555 -8.17 -26.55 19.16
N THR A 556 -7.44 -27.01 18.12
CA THR A 556 -7.62 -28.33 17.50
C THR A 556 -6.51 -29.33 17.79
N GLY A 557 -5.41 -28.90 18.40
CA GLY A 557 -4.19 -29.67 18.51
C GLY A 557 -3.29 -29.53 17.27
N LEU A 558 -1.97 -29.78 17.46
CA LEU A 558 -1.01 -29.77 16.36
C LEU A 558 -1.33 -30.86 15.34
N ARG A 559 -1.23 -30.54 14.07
CA ARG A 559 -1.41 -31.48 12.96
C ARG A 559 -0.17 -32.37 12.79
N PRO A 560 -0.31 -33.54 12.13
CA PRO A 560 0.86 -34.35 11.77
C PRO A 560 1.92 -33.54 11.03
N GLY A 561 3.17 -33.66 11.44
CA GLY A 561 4.30 -32.94 10.87
C GLY A 561 4.42 -31.47 11.25
N GLU A 562 3.49 -30.89 12.04
CA GLU A 562 3.50 -29.46 12.37
C GLU A 562 4.42 -29.16 13.57
N LYS A 563 5.29 -28.13 13.41
CA LYS A 563 6.12 -27.58 14.50
C LYS A 563 5.36 -26.51 15.29
N LEU A 564 5.61 -26.44 16.60
CA LEU A 564 5.14 -25.32 17.42
C LEU A 564 5.86 -24.01 17.04
N TYR A 565 7.18 -24.10 16.80
CA TYR A 565 8.06 -23.04 16.37
C TYR A 565 8.80 -23.44 15.11
N GLU A 566 8.79 -22.57 14.09
CA GLU A 566 9.58 -22.79 12.86
C GLU A 566 11.00 -22.27 13.04
N GLU A 567 11.97 -22.98 12.47
CA GLU A 567 13.39 -22.65 12.52
C GLU A 567 13.84 -22.20 11.13
N VAL A 568 14.60 -21.13 11.07
CA VAL A 568 15.16 -20.62 9.80
C VAL A 568 16.53 -21.25 9.52
N LEU A 569 17.21 -21.71 10.58
CA LEU A 569 18.52 -22.36 10.58
C LEU A 569 18.48 -23.63 11.39
N SER A 570 19.23 -24.67 10.98
CA SER A 570 19.47 -25.83 11.83
C SER A 570 20.54 -25.53 12.90
N ASN A 571 20.57 -26.37 13.95
CA ASN A 571 21.57 -26.24 15.00
C ASN A 571 23.02 -26.43 14.49
N GLU A 572 23.19 -27.12 13.35
CA GLU A 572 24.47 -27.40 12.72
C GLU A 572 24.83 -26.38 11.61
N GLU A 573 23.88 -25.56 11.19
CA GLU A 573 24.10 -24.55 10.13
C GLU A 573 24.57 -23.22 10.72
N ASN A 574 25.79 -22.81 10.37
CA ASN A 574 26.26 -21.44 10.57
C ASN A 574 25.87 -20.57 9.36
N THR A 575 25.81 -19.27 9.57
CA THR A 575 25.57 -18.32 8.47
C THR A 575 26.73 -17.37 8.27
N LYS A 576 26.90 -16.97 7.01
CA LYS A 576 27.79 -15.88 6.62
C LYS A 576 26.96 -14.66 6.20
N PRO A 577 27.45 -13.42 6.40
CA PRO A 577 26.85 -12.23 5.81
C PRO A 577 26.77 -12.36 4.29
N SER A 578 25.75 -11.77 3.67
CA SER A 578 25.63 -11.67 2.24
C SER A 578 25.83 -10.22 1.76
N PHE A 579 25.53 -9.97 0.50
CA PHE A 579 25.50 -8.65 -0.14
C PHE A 579 24.35 -7.76 0.34
N HIS A 580 23.37 -8.30 1.06
CA HIS A 580 22.17 -7.60 1.52
C HIS A 580 21.91 -7.89 3.00
N GLU A 581 21.57 -6.86 3.79
CA GLU A 581 21.37 -6.99 5.25
C GLU A 581 20.25 -7.97 5.66
N LYS A 582 19.21 -8.10 4.82
CA LYS A 582 18.06 -9.01 5.01
C LYS A 582 18.30 -10.42 4.47
N ILE A 583 19.48 -10.70 3.93
CA ILE A 583 19.84 -12.00 3.36
C ILE A 583 21.10 -12.52 4.07
N ARG A 584 21.09 -13.78 4.46
CA ARG A 584 22.26 -14.50 4.96
C ARG A 584 22.54 -15.72 4.10
N ILE A 585 23.76 -16.22 4.09
CA ILE A 585 24.15 -17.43 3.35
C ILE A 585 24.32 -18.55 4.37
N ALA A 586 23.57 -19.65 4.20
CA ALA A 586 23.75 -20.85 5.02
C ALA A 586 25.06 -21.58 4.67
N CYS A 587 25.80 -21.98 5.69
CA CYS A 587 26.92 -22.89 5.56
C CYS A 587 26.38 -24.31 5.80
N VAL A 588 26.08 -25.04 4.76
CA VAL A 588 25.51 -26.38 4.83
C VAL A 588 26.56 -27.45 4.54
N ARG A 589 26.28 -28.70 4.98
CA ARG A 589 27.09 -29.85 4.68
C ARG A 589 27.15 -30.08 3.16
N GLU A 590 28.33 -30.42 2.66
CA GLU A 590 28.53 -30.80 1.28
C GLU A 590 28.22 -32.29 1.06
N TYR A 591 27.65 -32.58 -0.11
CA TYR A 591 27.26 -33.93 -0.51
C TYR A 591 27.96 -34.30 -1.83
N ASP A 592 28.31 -35.58 -2.00
CA ASP A 592 28.83 -36.11 -3.27
C ASP A 592 27.66 -36.32 -4.25
N TYR A 593 27.80 -35.76 -5.46
CA TYR A 593 26.72 -35.76 -6.46
C TYR A 593 26.37 -37.18 -6.92
N GLU A 594 27.37 -38.05 -7.17
CA GLU A 594 27.09 -39.41 -7.69
C GLU A 594 26.29 -40.24 -6.67
N GLN A 595 26.60 -40.07 -5.38
CA GLN A 595 25.83 -40.73 -4.32
C GLN A 595 24.42 -40.14 -4.21
N VAL A 596 24.26 -38.81 -4.26
CA VAL A 596 22.96 -38.14 -4.20
C VAL A 596 22.09 -38.51 -5.39
N GLU A 597 22.62 -38.56 -6.59
CA GLU A 597 21.90 -38.97 -7.79
C GLU A 597 21.38 -40.41 -7.66
N LYS A 598 22.24 -41.34 -7.23
CA LYS A 598 21.86 -42.71 -6.97
C LYS A 598 20.79 -42.85 -5.90
N ASP A 599 20.92 -42.12 -4.80
CA ASP A 599 19.93 -42.15 -3.72
C ASP A 599 18.58 -41.57 -4.14
N VAL A 600 18.57 -40.51 -4.98
CA VAL A 600 17.33 -39.95 -5.54
C VAL A 600 16.68 -40.97 -6.51
N ASP A 601 17.45 -41.63 -7.36
CA ASP A 601 16.90 -42.64 -8.27
C ASP A 601 16.32 -43.83 -7.51
N GLN A 602 17.00 -44.32 -6.46
CA GLN A 602 16.45 -45.36 -5.55
C GLN A 602 15.17 -44.89 -4.87
N LEU A 603 15.14 -43.63 -4.39
CA LEU A 603 13.95 -43.07 -3.77
C LEU A 603 12.78 -42.99 -4.75
N MET A 604 13.05 -42.70 -6.02
CA MET A 604 12.04 -42.73 -7.08
C MET A 604 11.49 -44.12 -7.34
N ASP A 605 12.35 -45.14 -7.38
CA ASP A 605 11.93 -46.55 -7.56
C ASP A 605 11.02 -46.98 -6.39
N ILE A 606 11.41 -46.64 -5.14
CA ILE A 606 10.61 -46.90 -3.95
C ILE A 606 9.28 -46.12 -4.00
N ALA A 607 9.28 -44.84 -4.41
CA ALA A 607 8.08 -44.04 -4.52
C ALA A 607 7.06 -44.63 -5.51
N GLY A 608 7.54 -45.33 -6.55
CA GLY A 608 6.71 -46.08 -7.51
C GLY A 608 5.99 -47.29 -6.92
N THR A 609 6.38 -47.76 -5.73
CA THR A 609 5.70 -48.87 -5.04
C THR A 609 4.49 -48.42 -4.22
N TYR A 610 4.37 -47.12 -3.94
CA TYR A 610 3.36 -46.54 -3.06
C TYR A 610 3.39 -47.07 -1.62
N ASP A 611 4.53 -47.60 -1.16
CA ASP A 611 4.75 -47.96 0.24
C ASP A 611 5.25 -46.75 1.02
N ASP A 612 4.33 -46.06 1.67
CA ASP A 612 4.62 -44.82 2.40
C ASP A 612 5.69 -44.98 3.49
N MET A 613 5.73 -46.17 4.17
CA MET A 613 6.73 -46.43 5.19
C MET A 613 8.12 -46.64 4.58
N ALA A 614 8.23 -47.34 3.48
CA ALA A 614 9.48 -47.53 2.76
C ALA A 614 10.00 -46.21 2.18
N ILE A 615 9.11 -45.39 1.60
CA ILE A 615 9.44 -44.05 1.08
C ILE A 615 10.05 -43.17 2.20
N VAL A 616 9.34 -43.03 3.32
CA VAL A 616 9.79 -42.18 4.42
C VAL A 616 11.05 -42.74 5.09
N ALA A 617 11.21 -44.08 5.19
CA ALA A 617 12.45 -44.68 5.67
C ALA A 617 13.67 -44.26 4.82
N LYS A 618 13.56 -44.30 3.47
CA LYS A 618 14.61 -43.84 2.57
C LYS A 618 14.84 -42.34 2.66
N MET A 619 13.79 -41.53 2.82
CA MET A 619 13.92 -40.12 3.05
C MET A 619 14.74 -39.81 4.32
N LYS A 620 14.50 -40.55 5.41
CA LYS A 620 15.26 -40.39 6.68
C LYS A 620 16.72 -40.89 6.56
N GLU A 621 16.98 -41.84 5.69
CA GLU A 621 18.35 -42.25 5.37
C GLU A 621 19.12 -41.12 4.67
N MET A 622 18.49 -40.49 3.69
CA MET A 622 19.08 -39.37 2.92
C MET A 622 19.20 -38.09 3.74
N VAL A 623 18.27 -37.86 4.68
CA VAL A 623 18.17 -36.65 5.53
C VAL A 623 18.13 -37.09 7.00
N PRO A 624 19.29 -37.36 7.62
CA PRO A 624 19.35 -37.88 8.99
C PRO A 624 18.75 -36.95 10.05
N GLU A 625 18.68 -35.64 9.79
CA GLU A 625 18.04 -34.63 10.62
C GLU A 625 16.49 -34.65 10.55
N TYR A 626 15.89 -35.48 9.70
CA TYR A 626 14.44 -35.62 9.62
C TYR A 626 13.91 -36.47 10.78
N VAL A 627 13.24 -35.81 11.73
CA VAL A 627 12.55 -36.42 12.88
C VAL A 627 11.06 -36.11 12.76
N SER A 628 10.22 -37.15 12.64
CA SER A 628 8.78 -36.97 12.46
C SER A 628 8.12 -36.43 13.73
N ASN A 629 7.23 -35.43 13.58
CA ASN A 629 6.48 -34.88 14.69
C ASN A 629 4.99 -35.18 14.55
N ASN A 630 4.39 -35.82 15.57
CA ASN A 630 2.96 -36.12 15.62
C ASN A 630 2.47 -36.84 14.34
N SER A 631 3.27 -37.75 13.79
CA SER A 631 3.04 -38.48 12.54
C SER A 631 3.16 -39.97 12.73
N VAL A 632 2.49 -40.77 11.89
CA VAL A 632 2.61 -42.22 11.85
C VAL A 632 4.04 -42.68 11.56
N PHE A 633 4.84 -41.84 10.92
CA PHE A 633 6.23 -42.10 10.57
C PHE A 633 7.21 -41.90 11.73
N ALA A 634 6.74 -41.50 12.92
CA ALA A 634 7.58 -41.41 14.13
C ALA A 634 8.15 -42.79 14.54
N SER A 635 7.48 -43.90 14.15
CA SER A 635 7.99 -45.23 14.37
C SER A 635 9.30 -45.55 13.62
N LEU A 636 9.63 -44.78 12.59
CA LEU A 636 10.87 -44.88 11.82
C LEU A 636 12.01 -44.03 12.37
N ASP A 637 11.76 -43.21 13.39
CA ASP A 637 12.80 -42.36 13.99
C ASP A 637 13.83 -43.25 14.72
N LYS A 638 15.12 -43.02 14.46
CA LYS A 638 16.19 -43.66 15.24
C LYS A 638 16.11 -43.14 16.67
N ALA A 639 16.25 -44.03 17.64
CA ALA A 639 16.35 -43.63 19.02
C ALA A 639 17.44 -42.55 19.15
N PRO A 640 17.22 -41.49 19.94
CA PRO A 640 18.24 -40.46 20.13
C PRO A 640 19.52 -41.14 20.60
N LYS A 641 20.64 -40.91 19.92
CA LYS A 641 21.96 -41.33 20.42
C LYS A 641 22.12 -40.62 21.75
N ALA A 642 22.18 -41.44 22.82
CA ALA A 642 22.36 -41.00 24.20
C ALA A 642 23.65 -40.18 24.38
#